data_638bed276522ab9b66b182db455d7c15
#
_entry.id   638bed276522ab9b66b182db455d7c15
#
_cell.length_a   1.000
_cell.length_b   1.000
_cell.length_c   1.000
_cell.angle_alpha   90.00
_cell.angle_beta   90.00
_cell.angle_gamma   90.00
#
_symmetry.space_group_name_H-M   'P 1'
#
loop_
_entity.id
_entity.type
_entity.pdbx_description
1 polymer ?
#
loop_
_entity_poly.entity_id
_entity_poly.type
_entity_poly.pdbx_seq_one_letter_code
_entity_poly.pdbx_strand_id
1 'polypeptide(L)'
;MTPAAEPAQPRPAAAVPSSSYRLQLQPGFTLRDATAAVPYLAALGVSHLHLSPLLEAVPGSTHGYDTVDHTRISEQLGGEPALRELAAAAHRHGLRLIADVVPNHMAVPAPERLNRPLWQVLRDGPDSPYARWFDIDWTAQEGPTDAPGRGRVLLPLLGDRLGAVLDQLTVDAGVLRYHEHELPLRPGTEELALPELLGRQWYRLAWWRLARTELNYRRFFTVNELIALRAEDPEVFAATHAVLLGLHADGVLDGFRIDHPDGLADPRGYLRRLAAATGGTAGTTGGTAGTTGGTAGTTGGTAGTTGGTAGSTGGAYVVVEKILTGEERLPEDWPVAGTTGYDALRRIDGVLTDHAGACRLAGAYESFRRGGPIRDLCADPHPAVAEARRGRADMAGPDGELAAEVDRLVRIALRIGAAEPAHADHAPGQLRAALGRLLTGYPAYRPYARPGEAVPAAATRQLRAALDGSEDPTDRLVAALALGELGRGADKDEFCTRFAQTAAAVAAKGVEDTAFYRWNALPGLNEVGGEPARPGLHPADFHDWCRYLERTWPHSMTVLSTHDTKRSADARARLAVLAERPDAWAAEAAAWSTAAGPAAPDLDRDADWLLWHTLVAAWPIDPDRLVAALLKAAREAKLHTSWTTPDPGYERALERRARSVHANPGLLPRIEGAVHALAPHARANTLAAALLHLTVPGVPDLYQGSEEPLYTLVDPDNRGVVDFGALAVRLTDAAAPRPGDLAREKLHLTTTALHLRRARPLGPYRPLHAAGPAADHLLAFTRGEDVVTAVTRLPYGLERAGGWRDTVLELPAGGPWTDEPTGRSFPAGAVPVARLLADLPVALLTRRG
;
A
#
# COMPACT_ATOMS: atom_id res chain seq x y z
N MET A 1 16.82 -11.35 51.88
CA MET A 1 17.17 -12.18 50.75
C MET A 1 15.92 -12.30 49.91
N THR A 2 15.82 -11.52 48.87
CA THR A 2 14.74 -11.58 47.86
C THR A 2 15.06 -12.77 46.95
N PRO A 3 14.09 -13.63 46.62
CA PRO A 3 14.35 -14.76 45.73
C PRO A 3 14.71 -14.22 44.34
N ALA A 4 15.77 -14.78 43.74
CA ALA A 4 16.17 -14.51 42.36
C ALA A 4 15.03 -14.96 41.42
N ALA A 5 14.64 -14.10 40.51
CA ALA A 5 13.68 -14.42 39.45
C ALA A 5 14.25 -15.59 38.62
N GLU A 6 13.46 -16.66 38.48
CA GLU A 6 13.78 -17.71 37.50
C GLU A 6 13.99 -17.13 36.11
N PRO A 7 14.98 -17.59 35.34
CA PRO A 7 15.16 -17.18 33.97
C PRO A 7 13.93 -17.59 33.16
N ALA A 8 13.27 -16.63 32.53
CA ALA A 8 12.13 -16.85 31.64
C ALA A 8 12.48 -17.94 30.61
N GLN A 9 11.67 -18.94 30.47
CA GLN A 9 11.83 -19.98 29.44
C GLN A 9 11.80 -19.34 28.06
N PRO A 10 12.66 -19.75 27.14
CA PRO A 10 12.65 -19.22 25.79
C PRO A 10 11.27 -19.44 25.16
N ARG A 11 10.69 -18.37 24.68
CA ARG A 11 9.37 -18.37 24.02
C ARG A 11 9.42 -19.26 22.77
N PRO A 12 8.41 -20.11 22.50
CA PRO A 12 8.35 -20.82 21.23
C PRO A 12 8.31 -19.80 20.09
N ALA A 13 8.97 -20.11 18.97
CA ALA A 13 8.98 -19.26 17.78
C ALA A 13 7.56 -18.82 17.42
N ALA A 14 7.38 -17.54 17.01
CA ALA A 14 6.07 -17.04 16.64
C ALA A 14 5.49 -17.91 15.53
N ALA A 15 4.27 -18.40 15.72
CA ALA A 15 3.61 -19.24 14.74
C ALA A 15 3.32 -18.40 13.48
N VAL A 16 3.76 -18.88 12.31
CA VAL A 16 3.40 -18.28 11.04
C VAL A 16 1.88 -18.32 10.89
N PRO A 17 1.23 -17.20 10.51
CA PRO A 17 -0.21 -17.18 10.28
C PRO A 17 -0.62 -18.16 9.17
N SER A 18 -1.73 -18.88 9.34
CA SER A 18 -2.39 -19.53 8.20
C SER A 18 -3.21 -18.52 7.39
N SER A 19 -3.68 -17.46 8.06
CA SER A 19 -4.38 -16.31 7.52
C SER A 19 -4.44 -15.21 8.57
N SER A 20 -4.69 -13.96 8.13
CA SER A 20 -4.98 -12.84 9.02
C SER A 20 -6.26 -12.11 8.58
N TYR A 21 -6.81 -11.33 9.49
CA TYR A 21 -7.99 -10.49 9.24
C TYR A 21 -7.72 -9.09 9.76
N ARG A 22 -7.69 -8.11 8.86
CA ARG A 22 -7.39 -6.72 9.20
C ARG A 22 -8.62 -6.02 9.76
N LEU A 23 -8.48 -5.50 10.98
CA LEU A 23 -9.44 -4.66 11.67
C LEU A 23 -8.97 -3.21 11.65
N GLN A 24 -9.82 -2.30 11.20
CA GLN A 24 -9.58 -0.87 11.20
C GLN A 24 -10.15 -0.27 12.49
N LEU A 25 -9.26 -0.08 13.48
CA LEU A 25 -9.61 0.54 14.75
C LEU A 25 -9.76 2.05 14.60
N GLN A 26 -10.77 2.60 15.24
CA GLN A 26 -11.11 4.01 15.21
C GLN A 26 -12.08 4.34 16.37
N PRO A 27 -12.40 5.61 16.67
CA PRO A 27 -13.36 5.93 17.73
C PRO A 27 -14.74 5.28 17.59
N GLY A 28 -15.16 4.94 16.35
CA GLY A 28 -16.41 4.22 16.07
C GLY A 28 -16.30 2.70 16.14
N PHE A 29 -15.08 2.14 16.24
CA PHE A 29 -14.80 0.72 16.36
C PHE A 29 -13.51 0.51 17.17
N THR A 30 -13.67 0.33 18.47
CA THR A 30 -12.60 0.30 19.47
C THR A 30 -12.05 -1.13 19.70
N LEU A 31 -11.04 -1.25 20.57
CA LEU A 31 -10.51 -2.54 21.01
C LEU A 31 -11.58 -3.41 21.72
N ARG A 32 -12.59 -2.79 22.35
CA ARG A 32 -13.72 -3.52 22.96
C ARG A 32 -14.65 -4.09 21.89
N ASP A 33 -14.90 -3.34 20.83
CA ASP A 33 -15.71 -3.80 19.69
C ASP A 33 -14.99 -4.94 18.97
N ALA A 34 -13.67 -4.82 18.78
CA ALA A 34 -12.83 -5.90 18.26
C ALA A 34 -12.88 -7.15 19.16
N THR A 35 -12.90 -6.98 20.50
CA THR A 35 -13.04 -8.11 21.44
C THR A 35 -14.38 -8.81 21.27
N ALA A 36 -15.46 -8.06 21.06
CA ALA A 36 -16.79 -8.63 20.79
C ALA A 36 -16.86 -9.39 19.45
N ALA A 37 -16.04 -9.01 18.45
CA ALA A 37 -15.97 -9.69 17.16
C ALA A 37 -15.12 -10.98 17.17
N VAL A 38 -14.29 -11.23 18.22
CA VAL A 38 -13.40 -12.41 18.29
C VAL A 38 -14.11 -13.74 18.06
N PRO A 39 -15.28 -14.05 18.67
CA PRO A 39 -15.97 -15.32 18.44
C PRO A 39 -16.34 -15.53 16.96
N TYR A 40 -16.83 -14.48 16.28
CA TYR A 40 -17.13 -14.50 14.85
C TYR A 40 -15.88 -14.80 14.02
N LEU A 41 -14.79 -14.06 14.25
CA LEU A 41 -13.55 -14.20 13.51
C LEU A 41 -12.90 -15.59 13.70
N ALA A 42 -13.01 -16.15 14.88
CA ALA A 42 -12.59 -17.53 15.14
C ALA A 42 -13.46 -18.54 14.39
N ALA A 43 -14.77 -18.34 14.36
CA ALA A 43 -15.71 -19.18 13.62
C ALA A 43 -15.53 -19.07 12.10
N LEU A 44 -15.17 -17.88 11.58
CA LEU A 44 -14.80 -17.65 10.18
C LEU A 44 -13.57 -18.48 9.78
N GLY A 45 -12.65 -18.77 10.73
CA GLY A 45 -11.52 -19.64 10.51
C GLY A 45 -10.16 -18.95 10.36
N VAL A 46 -10.06 -17.64 10.60
CA VAL A 46 -8.76 -16.93 10.59
C VAL A 46 -7.88 -17.35 11.76
N SER A 47 -6.58 -17.18 11.65
CA SER A 47 -5.61 -17.52 12.70
C SER A 47 -5.06 -16.30 13.45
N HIS A 48 -5.05 -15.12 12.81
CA HIS A 48 -4.50 -13.90 13.39
C HIS A 48 -5.42 -12.71 13.12
N LEU A 49 -5.45 -11.77 14.04
CA LEU A 49 -6.04 -10.44 13.85
C LEU A 49 -4.92 -9.46 13.52
N HIS A 50 -5.08 -8.72 12.45
CA HIS A 50 -4.16 -7.66 12.03
C HIS A 50 -4.78 -6.32 12.40
N LEU A 51 -4.22 -5.66 13.40
CA LEU A 51 -4.75 -4.42 13.97
C LEU A 51 -4.10 -3.21 13.30
N SER A 52 -4.89 -2.21 12.94
CA SER A 52 -4.39 -0.87 12.55
C SER A 52 -3.56 -0.26 13.69
N PRO A 53 -2.83 0.88 13.46
CA PRO A 53 -1.94 1.44 14.48
C PRO A 53 -2.60 1.64 15.84
N LEU A 54 -1.87 1.26 16.89
CA LEU A 54 -2.40 1.18 18.26
C LEU A 54 -1.98 2.33 19.17
N LEU A 55 -0.91 3.06 18.80
CA LEU A 55 -0.34 4.12 19.63
C LEU A 55 -1.22 5.37 19.61
N GLU A 56 -1.02 6.26 20.59
CA GLU A 56 -1.81 7.48 20.69
C GLU A 56 -1.66 8.34 19.45
N ALA A 57 -2.78 8.61 18.79
CA ALA A 57 -2.89 9.37 17.56
C ALA A 57 -3.55 10.74 17.81
N VAL A 58 -3.65 11.55 16.78
CA VAL A 58 -4.40 12.82 16.84
C VAL A 58 -5.85 12.54 17.26
N PRO A 59 -6.44 13.31 18.20
CA PRO A 59 -7.81 13.09 18.63
C PRO A 59 -8.80 13.06 17.47
N GLY A 60 -9.61 11.99 17.40
CA GLY A 60 -10.58 11.78 16.32
C GLY A 60 -10.02 11.10 15.07
N SER A 61 -8.76 10.72 15.07
CA SER A 61 -8.16 9.95 13.96
C SER A 61 -8.95 8.67 13.67
N THR A 62 -9.28 8.45 12.39
CA THR A 62 -10.00 7.26 11.93
C THR A 62 -9.06 6.19 11.38
N HIS A 63 -7.74 6.39 11.46
CA HIS A 63 -6.73 5.51 10.88
C HIS A 63 -5.53 5.21 11.79
N GLY A 64 -5.16 6.11 12.71
CA GLY A 64 -4.07 5.93 13.68
C GLY A 64 -2.65 6.15 13.15
N TYR A 65 -2.46 6.51 11.87
CA TYR A 65 -1.13 6.77 11.29
C TYR A 65 -0.54 8.12 11.68
N ASP A 66 -1.31 9.01 12.28
CA ASP A 66 -0.95 10.34 12.75
C ASP A 66 -0.56 10.31 14.24
N THR A 67 0.40 9.47 14.59
CA THR A 67 0.86 9.24 15.97
C THR A 67 1.38 10.53 16.61
N VAL A 68 0.93 10.83 17.84
CA VAL A 68 1.40 11.95 18.67
C VAL A 68 2.20 11.50 19.89
N ASP A 69 1.99 10.28 20.37
CA ASP A 69 2.70 9.75 21.55
C ASP A 69 2.99 8.25 21.41
N HIS A 70 4.27 7.90 21.38
CA HIS A 70 4.72 6.50 21.29
C HIS A 70 4.79 5.79 22.65
N THR A 71 4.51 6.50 23.74
CA THR A 71 4.70 5.97 25.11
C THR A 71 3.47 5.24 25.65
N ARG A 72 2.36 5.22 24.89
CA ARG A 72 1.10 4.60 25.33
C ARG A 72 0.24 4.14 24.17
N ILE A 73 -0.64 3.18 24.47
CA ILE A 73 -1.73 2.76 23.59
C ILE A 73 -2.83 3.83 23.62
N SER A 74 -3.48 4.07 22.49
CA SER A 74 -4.50 5.11 22.34
C SER A 74 -5.65 4.94 23.32
N GLU A 75 -5.87 5.97 24.13
CA GLU A 75 -6.99 6.04 25.09
C GLU A 75 -8.35 6.05 24.38
N GLN A 76 -8.42 6.65 23.18
CA GLN A 76 -9.65 6.64 22.39
C GLN A 76 -10.03 5.24 21.89
N LEU A 77 -9.06 4.36 21.73
CA LEU A 77 -9.28 2.95 21.41
C LEU A 77 -9.54 2.09 22.64
N GLY A 78 -9.38 2.62 23.86
CA GLY A 78 -9.60 1.94 25.13
C GLY A 78 -8.32 1.65 25.92
N GLY A 79 -7.18 2.12 25.46
CA GLY A 79 -5.88 2.01 26.14
C GLY A 79 -5.31 0.59 26.21
N GLU A 80 -4.18 0.45 26.89
CA GLU A 80 -3.51 -0.85 27.07
C GLU A 80 -4.38 -1.92 27.76
N PRO A 81 -5.22 -1.59 28.77
CA PRO A 81 -6.09 -2.59 29.39
C PRO A 81 -7.02 -3.27 28.37
N ALA A 82 -7.66 -2.50 27.47
CA ALA A 82 -8.55 -3.06 26.45
C ALA A 82 -7.79 -3.90 25.41
N LEU A 83 -6.55 -3.54 25.08
CA LEU A 83 -5.69 -4.34 24.20
C LEU A 83 -5.33 -5.69 24.86
N ARG A 84 -5.02 -5.70 26.15
CA ARG A 84 -4.76 -6.95 26.90
C ARG A 84 -6.01 -7.82 27.01
N GLU A 85 -7.19 -7.22 27.16
CA GLU A 85 -8.47 -7.94 27.13
C GLU A 85 -8.72 -8.59 25.76
N LEU A 86 -8.48 -7.84 24.66
CA LEU A 86 -8.56 -8.36 23.29
C LEU A 86 -7.59 -9.53 23.08
N ALA A 87 -6.33 -9.40 23.49
CA ALA A 87 -5.33 -10.46 23.36
C ALA A 87 -5.75 -11.71 24.14
N ALA A 88 -6.21 -11.55 25.38
CA ALA A 88 -6.70 -12.67 26.17
C ALA A 88 -7.92 -13.36 25.54
N ALA A 89 -8.85 -12.59 24.97
CA ALA A 89 -10.00 -13.13 24.24
C ALA A 89 -9.55 -13.87 22.96
N ALA A 90 -8.70 -13.26 22.15
CA ALA A 90 -8.14 -13.86 20.95
C ALA A 90 -7.44 -15.19 21.25
N HIS A 91 -6.55 -15.21 22.24
CA HIS A 91 -5.81 -16.42 22.65
C HIS A 91 -6.73 -17.55 23.13
N ARG A 92 -7.80 -17.25 23.89
CA ARG A 92 -8.80 -18.26 24.26
C ARG A 92 -9.48 -18.91 23.06
N HIS A 93 -9.62 -18.19 21.96
CA HIS A 93 -10.18 -18.67 20.70
C HIS A 93 -9.11 -19.21 19.72
N GLY A 94 -7.85 -19.30 20.15
CA GLY A 94 -6.74 -19.76 19.32
C GLY A 94 -6.34 -18.77 18.21
N LEU A 95 -6.66 -17.49 18.37
CA LEU A 95 -6.22 -16.38 17.49
C LEU A 95 -5.00 -15.69 18.11
N ARG A 96 -4.23 -14.98 17.28
CA ARG A 96 -3.05 -14.20 17.67
C ARG A 96 -3.15 -12.79 17.11
N LEU A 97 -2.28 -11.86 17.54
CA LEU A 97 -2.33 -10.45 17.17
C LEU A 97 -1.10 -10.00 16.37
N ILE A 98 -1.33 -9.31 15.27
CA ILE A 98 -0.32 -8.57 14.51
C ILE A 98 -0.67 -7.09 14.63
N ALA A 99 0.30 -6.23 14.96
CA ALA A 99 0.11 -4.79 15.07
C ALA A 99 0.75 -4.04 13.90
N ASP A 100 0.07 -3.01 13.42
CA ASP A 100 0.63 -2.06 12.46
C ASP A 100 1.55 -1.07 13.19
N VAL A 101 2.75 -0.84 12.66
CA VAL A 101 3.80 0.01 13.25
C VAL A 101 4.15 1.13 12.29
N VAL A 102 4.13 2.37 12.76
CA VAL A 102 4.42 3.57 11.97
C VAL A 102 5.79 4.15 12.38
N PRO A 103 6.91 3.67 11.83
CA PRO A 103 8.24 4.11 12.27
C PRO A 103 8.73 5.38 11.60
N ASN A 104 8.10 5.82 10.49
CA ASN A 104 8.66 6.84 9.63
C ASN A 104 8.35 8.28 10.08
N HIS A 105 7.26 8.53 10.82
CA HIS A 105 6.81 9.89 11.11
C HIS A 105 5.95 9.97 12.39
N MET A 106 5.75 11.20 12.84
CA MET A 106 4.78 11.62 13.86
C MET A 106 3.94 12.78 13.32
N ALA A 107 2.80 13.04 13.95
CA ALA A 107 1.99 14.21 13.61
C ALA A 107 2.63 15.52 14.08
N VAL A 108 2.39 16.59 13.31
CA VAL A 108 2.43 18.01 13.75
C VAL A 108 0.99 18.38 14.04
N PRO A 109 0.48 18.07 15.25
CA PRO A 109 -0.93 18.20 15.57
C PRO A 109 -1.32 19.65 15.86
N ALA A 110 -2.61 19.95 15.80
CA ALA A 110 -3.18 21.14 16.39
C ALA A 110 -4.08 20.70 17.57
N PRO A 111 -3.75 21.10 18.82
CA PRO A 111 -2.58 21.90 19.25
C PRO A 111 -1.27 21.07 19.31
N GLU A 112 -0.14 21.74 19.02
CA GLU A 112 1.18 21.09 18.90
C GLU A 112 1.67 20.45 20.20
N ARG A 113 1.18 20.87 21.36
CA ARG A 113 1.49 20.27 22.67
C ARG A 113 1.13 18.78 22.79
N LEU A 114 0.29 18.25 21.91
CA LEU A 114 -0.05 16.83 21.87
C LEU A 114 1.17 15.99 21.47
N ASN A 115 2.07 16.53 20.63
CA ASN A 115 3.36 15.92 20.31
C ASN A 115 4.44 16.53 21.22
N ARG A 116 4.62 15.96 22.41
CA ARG A 116 5.57 16.47 23.41
C ARG A 116 7.02 16.58 22.92
N PRO A 117 7.59 15.59 22.21
CA PRO A 117 8.92 15.72 21.60
C PRO A 117 9.03 16.93 20.67
N LEU A 118 8.10 17.12 19.76
CA LEU A 118 8.10 18.25 18.83
C LEU A 118 7.93 19.58 19.58
N TRP A 119 7.03 19.64 20.56
CA TRP A 119 6.83 20.81 21.41
C TRP A 119 8.15 21.29 22.04
N GLN A 120 8.96 20.36 22.57
CA GLN A 120 10.25 20.71 23.15
C GLN A 120 11.27 21.16 22.10
N VAL A 121 11.23 20.59 20.91
CA VAL A 121 12.08 21.05 19.78
C VAL A 121 11.71 22.48 19.38
N LEU A 122 10.44 22.79 19.29
CA LEU A 122 9.97 24.15 18.97
C LEU A 122 10.30 25.16 20.06
N ARG A 123 10.36 24.75 21.34
CA ARG A 123 10.72 25.59 22.48
C ARG A 123 12.22 25.82 22.61
N ASP A 124 13.00 24.74 22.53
CA ASP A 124 14.43 24.74 22.91
C ASP A 124 15.38 24.71 21.68
N GLY A 125 14.83 24.49 20.49
CA GLY A 125 15.57 24.48 19.24
C GLY A 125 16.53 23.28 19.10
N PRO A 126 17.72 23.50 18.46
CA PRO A 126 18.74 22.46 18.28
C PRO A 126 19.31 21.87 19.58
N ASP A 127 19.15 22.57 20.71
CA ASP A 127 19.61 22.11 22.02
C ASP A 127 18.61 21.17 22.72
N SER A 128 17.42 21.00 22.17
CA SER A 128 16.43 20.06 22.68
C SER A 128 16.98 18.62 22.63
N PRO A 129 16.75 17.80 23.68
CA PRO A 129 17.11 16.40 23.65
C PRO A 129 16.39 15.63 22.54
N TYR A 130 15.25 16.17 22.05
CA TYR A 130 14.48 15.61 20.96
C TYR A 130 14.83 16.19 19.58
N ALA A 131 15.77 17.13 19.46
CA ALA A 131 16.19 17.68 18.16
C ALA A 131 16.71 16.58 17.19
N ARG A 132 17.30 15.51 17.74
CA ARG A 132 17.78 14.36 16.98
C ARG A 132 16.68 13.41 16.52
N TRP A 133 15.45 13.52 17.08
CA TRP A 133 14.32 12.64 16.73
C TRP A 133 13.79 12.92 15.33
N PHE A 134 13.77 14.20 14.96
CA PHE A 134 13.17 14.66 13.73
C PHE A 134 14.22 14.94 12.65
N ASP A 135 13.82 14.69 11.43
CA ASP A 135 14.68 14.92 10.25
C ASP A 135 14.57 16.36 9.78
N ILE A 136 15.17 17.28 10.53
CA ILE A 136 15.19 18.73 10.29
C ILE A 136 16.54 19.13 9.69
N ASP A 137 16.51 19.89 8.58
CA ASP A 137 17.68 20.60 8.04
C ASP A 137 17.83 21.95 8.73
N TRP A 138 18.61 21.98 9.83
CA TRP A 138 18.85 23.19 10.59
C TRP A 138 19.69 24.24 9.85
N THR A 139 20.16 23.95 8.64
CA THR A 139 20.96 24.87 7.81
C THR A 139 20.14 25.59 6.73
N ALA A 140 18.92 25.11 6.45
CA ALA A 140 18.10 25.62 5.36
C ALA A 140 17.33 26.91 5.68
N GLN A 141 17.13 27.22 6.96
CA GLN A 141 16.40 28.42 7.41
C GLN A 141 17.32 29.30 8.27
N GLU A 142 17.17 30.62 8.15
CA GLU A 142 17.88 31.54 9.02
C GLU A 142 17.48 31.35 10.49
N GLY A 143 18.44 31.48 11.38
CA GLY A 143 18.27 31.40 12.82
C GLY A 143 17.46 32.53 13.42
N PRO A 144 17.15 32.45 14.73
CA PRO A 144 16.59 33.55 15.46
C PRO A 144 17.52 34.80 15.43
N THR A 145 16.96 35.98 15.45
CA THR A 145 17.72 37.24 15.31
C THR A 145 18.80 37.45 16.35
N ASP A 146 18.66 36.86 17.54
CA ASP A 146 19.65 36.85 18.64
C ASP A 146 20.57 35.64 18.67
N ALA A 147 20.38 34.69 17.72
CA ALA A 147 21.22 33.49 17.56
C ALA A 147 21.52 33.24 16.08
N PRO A 148 22.18 34.18 15.37
CA PRO A 148 22.46 34.04 13.94
C PRO A 148 23.33 32.79 13.66
N GLY A 149 23.07 32.14 12.52
CA GLY A 149 23.79 30.92 12.13
C GLY A 149 23.28 29.63 12.77
N ARG A 150 22.29 29.69 13.66
CA ARG A 150 21.54 28.53 14.18
C ARG A 150 20.17 28.49 13.54
N GLY A 151 19.88 27.51 12.73
CA GLY A 151 18.62 27.39 11.98
C GLY A 151 17.38 27.26 12.87
N ARG A 152 16.22 27.41 12.25
CA ARG A 152 14.91 27.22 12.88
C ARG A 152 14.01 26.34 12.01
N VAL A 153 12.94 25.82 12.60
CA VAL A 153 11.94 24.97 11.93
C VAL A 153 10.95 25.85 11.16
N LEU A 154 10.73 25.61 9.89
CA LEU A 154 9.64 26.23 9.14
C LEU A 154 8.32 25.54 9.47
N LEU A 155 7.34 26.27 9.98
CA LEU A 155 5.98 25.79 10.23
C LEU A 155 5.00 26.47 9.26
N PRO A 156 4.55 25.76 8.21
CA PRO A 156 3.66 26.31 7.18
C PRO A 156 2.19 26.21 7.62
N LEU A 157 1.82 26.89 8.69
CA LEU A 157 0.50 26.80 9.33
C LEU A 157 -0.44 27.95 8.98
N LEU A 158 0.11 29.10 8.49
CA LEU A 158 -0.69 30.30 8.30
C LEU A 158 -1.56 30.21 7.03
N GLY A 159 -2.80 30.60 7.14
CA GLY A 159 -3.75 30.66 6.03
C GLY A 159 -3.39 31.67 4.94
N ASP A 160 -2.62 32.71 5.30
CA ASP A 160 -2.09 33.72 4.39
C ASP A 160 -0.69 34.16 4.83
N ARG A 161 -0.08 35.12 4.13
CA ARG A 161 1.23 35.70 4.50
C ARG A 161 1.20 36.28 5.91
N LEU A 162 2.28 36.12 6.66
CA LEU A 162 2.36 36.53 8.07
C LEU A 162 1.85 37.98 8.31
N GLY A 163 2.23 38.92 7.44
CA GLY A 163 1.77 40.30 7.57
C GLY A 163 0.26 40.50 7.43
N ALA A 164 -0.44 39.59 6.73
CA ALA A 164 -1.89 39.67 6.55
C ALA A 164 -2.70 39.02 7.69
N VAL A 165 -2.05 38.19 8.52
CA VAL A 165 -2.68 37.47 9.64
C VAL A 165 -2.06 37.81 11.00
N LEU A 166 -1.25 38.86 11.05
CA LEU A 166 -0.51 39.21 12.25
C LEU A 166 -1.42 39.58 13.45
N ASP A 167 -2.58 40.15 13.17
CA ASP A 167 -3.62 40.50 14.14
C ASP A 167 -4.40 39.28 14.69
N GLN A 168 -4.27 38.14 14.04
CA GLN A 168 -4.86 36.86 14.47
C GLN A 168 -3.94 36.08 15.41
N LEU A 169 -2.69 36.53 15.55
CA LEU A 169 -1.71 35.93 16.45
C LEU A 169 -1.86 36.57 17.86
N THR A 170 -1.99 35.72 18.86
CA THR A 170 -2.07 36.16 20.25
C THR A 170 -1.07 35.41 21.13
N VAL A 171 -0.59 36.09 22.18
CA VAL A 171 0.26 35.47 23.20
C VAL A 171 -0.52 35.41 24.50
N ASP A 172 -0.69 34.26 25.05
CA ASP A 172 -1.38 34.01 26.30
C ASP A 172 -0.70 32.90 27.10
N ALA A 173 -0.46 33.14 28.39
CA ALA A 173 0.14 32.19 29.33
C ALA A 173 1.44 31.51 28.82
N GLY A 174 2.29 32.27 28.13
CA GLY A 174 3.57 31.74 27.58
C GLY A 174 3.42 30.86 26.31
N VAL A 175 2.29 30.96 25.63
CA VAL A 175 1.96 30.23 24.41
C VAL A 175 1.57 31.22 23.31
N LEU A 176 2.11 31.05 22.11
CA LEU A 176 1.67 31.74 20.92
C LEU A 176 0.52 30.96 20.29
N ARG A 177 -0.62 31.62 20.02
CA ARG A 177 -1.83 31.02 19.46
C ARG A 177 -2.16 31.56 18.08
N TYR A 178 -2.59 30.66 17.21
CA TYR A 178 -3.18 30.95 15.90
C TYR A 178 -4.29 29.96 15.62
N HIS A 179 -5.54 30.37 15.66
CA HIS A 179 -6.71 29.46 15.61
C HIS A 179 -6.58 28.30 16.60
N GLU A 180 -6.60 27.04 16.12
CA GLU A 180 -6.41 25.83 16.93
C GLU A 180 -4.95 25.51 17.29
N HIS A 181 -3.98 26.20 16.67
CA HIS A 181 -2.56 26.00 16.92
C HIS A 181 -2.10 26.67 18.22
N GLU A 182 -1.34 25.93 19.00
CA GLU A 182 -0.66 26.36 20.22
C GLU A 182 0.83 26.09 20.10
N LEU A 183 1.65 27.11 20.16
CA LEU A 183 3.10 27.00 19.94
C LEU A 183 3.86 27.48 21.19
N PRO A 184 4.90 26.72 21.63
CA PRO A 184 5.67 27.12 22.80
C PRO A 184 6.49 28.37 22.53
N LEU A 185 6.63 29.23 23.50
CA LEU A 185 7.60 30.32 23.42
C LEU A 185 9.00 29.85 23.86
N ARG A 186 10.01 30.37 23.18
CA ARG A 186 11.39 30.24 23.64
C ARG A 186 11.54 30.98 24.98
N PRO A 187 12.13 30.35 26.01
CA PRO A 187 12.29 30.95 27.32
C PRO A 187 12.98 32.32 27.24
N GLY A 188 12.40 33.29 27.94
CA GLY A 188 12.90 34.69 28.01
C GLY A 188 12.43 35.59 26.85
N THR A 189 11.45 35.15 26.06
CA THR A 189 10.84 35.94 24.97
C THR A 189 9.41 36.38 25.29
N GLU A 190 8.85 36.01 26.43
CA GLU A 190 7.44 36.13 26.80
C GLU A 190 6.94 37.57 26.85
N GLU A 191 7.79 38.51 27.26
CA GLU A 191 7.46 39.92 27.43
C GLU A 191 7.77 40.79 26.18
N LEU A 192 8.24 40.17 25.10
CA LEU A 192 8.63 40.90 23.88
C LEU A 192 7.42 41.33 23.07
N ALA A 193 7.53 42.44 22.35
CA ALA A 193 6.53 42.80 21.34
C ALA A 193 6.44 41.73 20.24
N LEU A 194 5.25 41.47 19.75
CA LEU A 194 4.97 40.35 18.86
C LEU A 194 5.96 40.23 17.67
N PRO A 195 6.33 41.29 16.92
CA PRO A 195 7.31 41.17 15.83
C PRO A 195 8.69 40.74 16.30
N GLU A 196 9.18 41.24 17.45
CA GLU A 196 10.45 40.84 18.03
C GLU A 196 10.38 39.43 18.58
N LEU A 197 9.29 39.06 19.25
CA LEU A 197 9.01 37.73 19.76
C LEU A 197 9.11 36.71 18.63
N LEU A 198 8.41 36.92 17.51
CA LEU A 198 8.43 36.04 16.34
C LEU A 198 9.84 35.88 15.74
N GLY A 199 10.65 36.94 15.76
CA GLY A 199 12.03 36.93 15.30
C GLY A 199 12.97 36.05 16.13
N ARG A 200 12.62 35.76 17.40
CA ARG A 200 13.46 35.02 18.36
C ARG A 200 13.08 33.57 18.59
N GLN A 201 11.96 33.09 18.00
CA GLN A 201 11.53 31.70 18.15
C GLN A 201 12.46 30.75 17.38
N TRP A 202 12.52 29.47 17.83
CA TRP A 202 13.20 28.38 17.13
C TRP A 202 12.39 27.83 15.96
N TYR A 203 11.22 28.44 15.70
CA TYR A 203 10.40 28.15 14.53
C TYR A 203 10.07 29.45 13.78
N ARG A 204 9.71 29.30 12.51
CA ARG A 204 9.25 30.38 11.64
C ARG A 204 7.84 30.02 11.17
N LEU A 205 6.85 30.82 11.56
CA LEU A 205 5.51 30.72 11.00
C LEU A 205 5.53 31.20 9.54
N ALA A 206 4.90 30.44 8.68
CA ALA A 206 4.87 30.72 7.25
C ALA A 206 3.50 30.43 6.65
N TRP A 207 3.17 31.13 5.58
CA TRP A 207 2.04 30.81 4.75
C TRP A 207 2.15 29.35 4.24
N TRP A 208 1.08 28.57 4.40
CA TRP A 208 1.08 27.13 4.10
C TRP A 208 1.63 26.77 2.71
N ARG A 209 1.46 27.66 1.70
CA ARG A 209 1.99 27.42 0.35
C ARG A 209 3.52 27.42 0.26
N LEU A 210 4.22 27.99 1.23
CA LEU A 210 5.68 27.98 1.29
C LEU A 210 6.25 26.60 1.64
N ALA A 211 5.43 25.67 2.13
CA ALA A 211 5.86 24.29 2.36
C ALA A 211 6.45 23.65 1.11
N ARG A 212 5.90 23.97 -0.07
CA ARG A 212 6.33 23.40 -1.33
C ARG A 212 7.82 23.64 -1.64
N THR A 213 8.34 24.82 -1.32
CA THR A 213 9.70 25.25 -1.69
C THR A 213 10.63 25.50 -0.52
N GLU A 214 10.07 25.80 0.66
CA GLU A 214 10.85 26.29 1.80
C GLU A 214 10.91 25.32 2.99
N LEU A 215 10.15 24.20 2.96
CA LEU A 215 10.10 23.26 4.06
C LEU A 215 11.49 22.69 4.35
N ASN A 216 11.88 22.68 5.62
CA ASN A 216 13.20 22.22 6.03
C ASN A 216 13.19 20.98 6.93
N TYR A 217 12.06 20.30 7.04
CA TYR A 217 11.99 18.98 7.65
C TYR A 217 11.46 17.97 6.62
N ARG A 218 11.90 16.72 6.72
CA ARG A 218 11.30 15.64 5.92
C ARG A 218 9.90 15.35 6.44
N ARG A 219 8.97 15.14 5.55
CA ARG A 219 7.57 14.80 5.84
C ARG A 219 7.20 13.45 5.24
N PHE A 220 6.06 12.91 5.65
CA PHE A 220 5.47 11.77 4.97
C PHE A 220 4.88 12.25 3.64
N PHE A 221 5.52 11.85 2.53
CA PHE A 221 5.17 12.29 1.18
C PHE A 221 5.05 13.82 1.06
N THR A 222 3.83 14.32 0.84
CA THR A 222 3.51 15.74 0.70
C THR A 222 2.68 16.29 1.87
N VAL A 223 2.48 15.49 2.93
CA VAL A 223 1.66 15.83 4.09
C VAL A 223 2.51 16.61 5.10
N ASN A 224 2.28 17.93 5.20
CA ASN A 224 3.06 18.84 6.07
C ASN A 224 2.86 18.53 7.56
N GLU A 225 1.71 18.01 7.90
CA GLU A 225 1.29 17.66 9.26
C GLU A 225 1.90 16.34 9.77
N LEU A 226 2.77 15.69 8.97
CA LEU A 226 3.44 14.45 9.34
C LEU A 226 4.97 14.59 9.22
N ILE A 227 5.61 15.01 10.33
CA ILE A 227 7.07 15.19 10.40
C ILE A 227 7.79 13.87 10.57
N ALA A 228 8.84 13.67 9.78
CA ALA A 228 9.55 12.40 9.75
C ALA A 228 10.50 12.23 10.94
N LEU A 229 10.54 10.98 11.42
CA LEU A 229 11.45 10.50 12.46
C LEU A 229 12.77 9.99 11.87
N ARG A 230 13.82 10.03 12.68
CA ARG A 230 15.13 9.43 12.40
C ARG A 230 15.22 8.05 13.05
N ALA A 231 14.40 7.12 12.57
CA ALA A 231 14.35 5.74 13.09
C ALA A 231 15.69 4.97 12.93
N GLU A 232 16.63 5.50 12.14
CA GLU A 232 18.01 5.01 12.06
C GLU A 232 18.83 5.28 13.34
N ASP A 233 18.44 6.27 14.14
CA ASP A 233 19.04 6.55 15.44
C ASP A 233 18.61 5.50 16.47
N PRO A 234 19.57 4.80 17.15
CA PRO A 234 19.21 3.73 18.09
C PRO A 234 18.40 4.20 19.30
N GLU A 235 18.59 5.43 19.79
CA GLU A 235 17.83 5.95 20.92
C GLU A 235 16.40 6.31 20.51
N VAL A 236 16.24 6.86 19.29
CA VAL A 236 14.91 7.14 18.73
C VAL A 236 14.15 5.83 18.50
N PHE A 237 14.79 4.85 17.88
CA PHE A 237 14.21 3.51 17.71
C PHE A 237 13.77 2.90 19.04
N ALA A 238 14.65 2.90 20.06
CA ALA A 238 14.35 2.32 21.36
C ALA A 238 13.14 3.02 22.02
N ALA A 239 13.10 4.34 21.97
CA ALA A 239 12.02 5.13 22.58
C ALA A 239 10.67 4.96 21.86
N THR A 240 10.66 4.98 20.53
CA THR A 240 9.43 4.89 19.74
C THR A 240 8.85 3.47 19.66
N HIS A 241 9.64 2.43 19.94
CA HIS A 241 9.20 1.04 19.88
C HIS A 241 9.01 0.39 21.26
N ALA A 242 9.37 1.08 22.36
CA ALA A 242 9.39 0.52 23.70
C ALA A 242 8.07 -0.17 24.09
N VAL A 243 6.93 0.49 23.87
CA VAL A 243 5.60 -0.02 24.23
C VAL A 243 5.27 -1.27 23.42
N LEU A 244 5.41 -1.24 22.12
CA LEU A 244 5.06 -2.36 21.25
C LEU A 244 5.98 -3.57 21.46
N LEU A 245 7.28 -3.34 21.66
CA LEU A 245 8.24 -4.40 22.00
C LEU A 245 8.00 -4.98 23.39
N GLY A 246 7.60 -4.15 24.38
CA GLY A 246 7.17 -4.60 25.70
C GLY A 246 5.95 -5.51 25.61
N LEU A 247 4.92 -5.10 24.88
CA LEU A 247 3.72 -5.90 24.64
C LEU A 247 4.02 -7.21 23.88
N HIS A 248 4.98 -7.18 22.98
CA HIS A 248 5.46 -8.39 22.32
C HIS A 248 6.17 -9.31 23.33
N ALA A 249 7.05 -8.80 24.17
CA ALA A 249 7.73 -9.57 25.21
C ALA A 249 6.75 -10.19 26.20
N ASP A 250 5.68 -9.46 26.56
CA ASP A 250 4.59 -9.94 27.42
C ASP A 250 3.68 -10.98 26.74
N GLY A 251 3.82 -11.22 25.44
CA GLY A 251 2.97 -12.15 24.70
C GLY A 251 1.61 -11.60 24.30
N VAL A 252 1.42 -10.30 24.33
CA VAL A 252 0.20 -9.64 23.87
C VAL A 252 0.18 -9.53 22.33
N LEU A 253 1.32 -9.19 21.73
CA LEU A 253 1.51 -9.11 20.30
C LEU A 253 2.41 -10.23 19.77
N ASP A 254 2.06 -10.84 18.65
CA ASP A 254 2.78 -11.97 18.04
C ASP A 254 3.55 -11.56 16.77
N GLY A 255 3.16 -10.46 16.13
CA GLY A 255 3.79 -9.99 14.89
C GLY A 255 3.59 -8.51 14.65
N PHE A 256 4.26 -8.02 13.59
CA PHE A 256 4.25 -6.61 13.18
C PHE A 256 4.13 -6.46 11.67
N ARG A 257 3.35 -5.47 11.26
CA ARG A 257 3.36 -4.93 9.89
C ARG A 257 4.05 -3.57 9.95
N ILE A 258 5.11 -3.41 9.18
CA ILE A 258 5.89 -2.17 9.17
C ILE A 258 5.42 -1.27 8.05
N ASP A 259 4.88 -0.12 8.43
CA ASP A 259 4.40 0.92 7.54
C ASP A 259 5.56 1.63 6.84
N HIS A 260 5.41 1.88 5.55
CA HIS A 260 6.26 2.73 4.73
C HIS A 260 7.79 2.59 4.96
N PRO A 261 8.37 1.39 4.86
CA PRO A 261 9.82 1.22 5.07
C PRO A 261 10.65 2.00 4.05
N ASP A 262 10.12 2.31 2.86
CA ASP A 262 10.79 3.09 1.83
C ASP A 262 11.05 4.55 2.24
N GLY A 263 10.35 5.08 3.22
CA GLY A 263 10.60 6.38 3.84
C GLY A 263 11.78 6.39 4.81
N LEU A 264 12.21 5.26 5.34
CA LEU A 264 13.30 5.17 6.30
C LEU A 264 14.66 5.45 5.65
N ALA A 265 15.61 5.99 6.41
CA ALA A 265 16.98 6.22 5.93
C ALA A 265 17.67 4.89 5.60
N ASP A 266 17.55 3.90 6.47
CA ASP A 266 18.09 2.55 6.32
C ASP A 266 17.04 1.48 6.66
N PRO A 267 16.20 1.09 5.69
CA PRO A 267 15.17 0.06 5.90
C PRO A 267 15.75 -1.27 6.41
N ARG A 268 16.85 -1.72 5.80
CA ARG A 268 17.48 -2.99 6.16
C ARG A 268 18.05 -2.96 7.60
N GLY A 269 18.72 -1.88 7.96
CA GLY A 269 19.26 -1.69 9.32
C GLY A 269 18.15 -1.61 10.37
N TYR A 270 17.04 -0.94 10.04
CA TYR A 270 15.85 -0.89 10.88
C TYR A 270 15.28 -2.30 11.13
N LEU A 271 15.06 -3.07 10.06
CA LEU A 271 14.50 -4.43 10.15
C LEU A 271 15.43 -5.38 10.93
N ARG A 272 16.75 -5.24 10.78
CA ARG A 272 17.71 -6.02 11.57
C ARG A 272 17.64 -5.69 13.07
N ARG A 273 17.49 -4.40 13.42
CA ARG A 273 17.27 -4.00 14.82
C ARG A 273 15.95 -4.56 15.37
N LEU A 274 14.87 -4.46 14.60
CA LEU A 274 13.59 -5.02 15.00
C LEU A 274 13.66 -6.54 15.20
N ALA A 275 14.29 -7.27 14.28
CA ALA A 275 14.50 -8.71 14.42
C ALA A 275 15.31 -9.05 15.67
N ALA A 276 16.40 -8.32 15.95
CA ALA A 276 17.19 -8.51 17.17
C ALA A 276 16.38 -8.22 18.45
N ALA A 277 15.54 -7.18 18.44
CA ALA A 277 14.71 -6.80 19.59
C ALA A 277 13.56 -7.78 19.85
N THR A 278 13.11 -8.54 18.85
CA THR A 278 12.06 -9.54 18.95
C THR A 278 12.57 -10.97 19.12
N GLY A 279 13.89 -11.15 19.34
CA GLY A 279 14.51 -12.47 19.59
C GLY A 279 14.85 -13.27 18.33
N GLY A 280 14.75 -12.65 17.14
CA GLY A 280 15.19 -13.27 15.88
C GLY A 280 16.72 -13.25 15.73
N THR A 281 17.31 -14.34 15.25
CA THR A 281 18.73 -14.34 14.85
C THR A 281 18.86 -13.69 13.46
N ALA A 282 19.63 -12.60 13.35
CA ALA A 282 20.05 -12.06 12.07
C ALA A 282 20.85 -13.15 11.30
N GLY A 283 20.29 -13.64 10.21
CA GLY A 283 20.97 -14.62 9.35
C GLY A 283 22.29 -14.05 8.84
N THR A 284 23.41 -14.49 9.42
CA THR A 284 24.75 -14.22 8.90
C THR A 284 25.04 -15.20 7.79
N THR A 285 24.71 -14.86 6.54
CA THR A 285 25.35 -15.48 5.36
C THR A 285 26.72 -14.82 5.15
N GLY A 286 27.69 -15.19 6.02
CA GLY A 286 29.08 -14.88 5.83
C GLY A 286 29.83 -16.17 5.52
N GLY A 287 29.93 -16.54 4.25
CA GLY A 287 30.83 -17.59 3.80
C GLY A 287 32.29 -17.14 3.90
N THR A 288 32.99 -17.47 4.98
CA THR A 288 34.44 -17.45 5.02
C THR A 288 34.97 -18.68 4.30
N ALA A 289 35.53 -18.50 3.12
CA ALA A 289 36.33 -19.51 2.45
C ALA A 289 37.60 -19.78 3.30
N GLY A 290 37.55 -20.82 4.10
CA GLY A 290 38.71 -21.37 4.80
C GLY A 290 39.33 -22.50 3.98
N THR A 291 40.46 -22.25 3.35
CA THR A 291 41.32 -23.27 2.75
C THR A 291 42.01 -24.06 3.86
N THR A 292 41.69 -25.35 4.00
CA THR A 292 42.63 -26.34 4.52
C THR A 292 42.38 -27.67 3.82
N GLY A 293 43.39 -28.19 3.19
CA GLY A 293 43.45 -29.49 2.53
C GLY A 293 43.43 -30.65 3.54
N GLY A 294 42.87 -31.78 3.11
CA GLY A 294 42.90 -33.06 3.86
C GLY A 294 42.07 -34.15 3.18
N THR A 295 42.78 -35.02 2.50
CA THR A 295 42.57 -36.43 2.10
C THR A 295 41.19 -37.10 2.12
N ALA A 296 40.95 -37.83 1.01
CA ALA A 296 39.84 -38.67 0.64
C ALA A 296 39.48 -39.79 1.64
N GLY A 297 38.16 -39.97 1.82
CA GLY A 297 37.55 -41.21 2.35
C GLY A 297 36.16 -41.40 1.75
N THR A 298 36.05 -42.42 0.90
CA THR A 298 34.83 -42.87 0.25
C THR A 298 33.90 -43.58 1.20
N THR A 299 32.66 -43.11 1.39
CA THR A 299 31.49 -43.95 1.68
C THR A 299 30.23 -43.21 1.22
N GLY A 300 29.38 -43.87 0.45
CA GLY A 300 28.14 -43.35 -0.14
C GLY A 300 27.08 -43.07 0.93
N GLY A 301 26.46 -41.91 0.82
CA GLY A 301 25.28 -41.52 1.55
C GLY A 301 24.45 -40.58 0.65
N THR A 302 23.20 -40.94 0.43
CA THR A 302 22.21 -40.20 -0.35
C THR A 302 22.09 -38.75 0.17
N ALA A 303 22.43 -37.80 -0.67
CA ALA A 303 22.27 -36.37 -0.39
C ALA A 303 20.80 -35.99 -0.46
N GLY A 304 20.19 -35.81 0.69
CA GLY A 304 18.95 -35.06 0.81
C GLY A 304 19.28 -33.56 0.71
N THR A 305 18.90 -32.91 -0.36
CA THR A 305 18.98 -31.46 -0.53
C THR A 305 17.94 -30.80 0.38
N THR A 306 18.34 -30.43 1.59
CA THR A 306 17.57 -29.47 2.41
C THR A 306 17.86 -28.07 1.87
N GLY A 307 16.93 -27.56 1.03
CA GLY A 307 16.88 -26.16 0.67
C GLY A 307 16.68 -25.34 1.94
N GLY A 308 17.65 -24.47 2.27
CA GLY A 308 17.56 -23.56 3.40
C GLY A 308 16.45 -22.55 3.18
N THR A 309 15.32 -22.73 3.87
CA THR A 309 14.27 -21.72 3.98
C THR A 309 14.80 -20.57 4.82
N ALA A 310 14.84 -19.36 4.26
CA ALA A 310 15.00 -18.12 5.02
C ALA A 310 13.73 -17.88 5.87
N GLY A 311 13.59 -18.64 6.96
CA GLY A 311 12.56 -18.47 7.96
C GLY A 311 13.22 -17.96 9.22
N SER A 312 12.72 -16.88 9.81
CA SER A 312 13.18 -16.38 11.08
C SER A 312 13.02 -17.46 12.16
N THR A 313 14.12 -18.00 12.63
CA THR A 313 14.12 -18.89 13.79
C THR A 313 14.04 -18.04 15.04
N GLY A 314 12.86 -17.94 15.66
CA GLY A 314 12.68 -17.47 17.03
C GLY A 314 12.23 -16.03 17.25
N GLY A 315 11.89 -15.24 16.23
CA GLY A 315 11.41 -13.85 16.36
C GLY A 315 9.92 -13.68 16.02
N ALA A 316 9.41 -12.44 16.13
CA ALA A 316 8.06 -12.06 15.71
C ALA A 316 7.82 -12.33 14.21
N TYR A 317 6.56 -12.60 13.82
CA TYR A 317 6.17 -12.56 12.41
C TYR A 317 6.19 -11.10 11.92
N VAL A 318 7.01 -10.77 10.95
CA VAL A 318 7.18 -9.39 10.46
C VAL A 318 6.97 -9.34 8.96
N VAL A 319 6.07 -8.44 8.51
CA VAL A 319 5.88 -8.08 7.11
C VAL A 319 6.07 -6.59 6.90
N VAL A 320 6.43 -6.20 5.68
CA VAL A 320 6.68 -4.80 5.34
C VAL A 320 5.71 -4.31 4.28
N GLU A 321 5.24 -3.07 4.43
CA GLU A 321 4.50 -2.41 3.37
C GLU A 321 5.48 -1.90 2.32
N LYS A 322 5.88 -2.80 1.45
CA LYS A 322 6.73 -2.49 0.29
C LYS A 322 5.95 -2.72 -0.98
N ILE A 323 5.76 -1.66 -1.73
CA ILE A 323 5.13 -1.73 -3.04
C ILE A 323 6.16 -2.17 -4.08
N LEU A 324 5.94 -3.35 -4.68
CA LEU A 324 6.79 -3.92 -5.71
C LEU A 324 6.20 -3.62 -7.09
N THR A 325 6.88 -2.79 -7.88
CA THR A 325 6.45 -2.38 -9.22
C THR A 325 7.23 -3.11 -10.31
N GLY A 326 6.58 -3.41 -11.43
CA GLY A 326 7.22 -4.09 -12.57
C GLY A 326 7.85 -5.44 -12.17
N GLU A 327 9.15 -5.55 -12.42
CA GLU A 327 9.98 -6.71 -12.10
C GLU A 327 10.74 -6.55 -10.77
N GLU A 328 10.39 -5.53 -9.97
CA GLU A 328 11.02 -5.30 -8.67
C GLU A 328 10.77 -6.49 -7.74
N ARG A 329 11.80 -6.86 -6.97
CA ARG A 329 11.76 -7.94 -5.98
C ARG A 329 12.19 -7.43 -4.63
N LEU A 330 11.56 -7.97 -3.58
CA LEU A 330 11.96 -7.69 -2.21
C LEU A 330 13.40 -8.20 -2.00
N PRO A 331 14.32 -7.39 -1.39
CA PRO A 331 15.67 -7.86 -1.10
C PRO A 331 15.67 -9.09 -0.18
N GLU A 332 16.30 -10.17 -0.61
CA GLU A 332 16.30 -11.46 0.11
C GLU A 332 17.06 -11.43 1.46
N ASP A 333 17.88 -10.41 1.68
CA ASP A 333 18.64 -10.21 2.93
C ASP A 333 17.88 -9.40 4.00
N TRP A 334 16.63 -9.08 3.73
CA TRP A 334 15.75 -8.48 4.73
C TRP A 334 15.19 -9.55 5.68
N PRO A 335 15.37 -9.40 7.01
CA PRO A 335 14.89 -10.37 8.00
C PRO A 335 13.37 -10.21 8.25
N VAL A 336 12.56 -10.49 7.24
CA VAL A 336 11.10 -10.39 7.25
C VAL A 336 10.46 -11.63 6.64
N ALA A 337 9.18 -11.85 6.90
CA ALA A 337 8.40 -12.91 6.27
C ALA A 337 8.04 -12.60 4.81
N GLY A 338 8.00 -11.33 4.44
CA GLY A 338 7.67 -10.84 3.10
C GLY A 338 7.05 -9.44 3.14
N THR A 339 6.26 -9.12 2.10
CA THR A 339 5.51 -7.87 1.98
C THR A 339 4.07 -8.01 2.50
N THR A 340 3.31 -6.90 2.50
CA THR A 340 1.86 -6.89 2.73
C THR A 340 1.05 -7.45 1.57
N GLY A 341 1.65 -7.66 0.38
CA GLY A 341 1.05 -8.44 -0.70
C GLY A 341 0.29 -7.66 -1.77
N TYR A 342 0.56 -6.39 -1.99
CA TYR A 342 0.00 -5.66 -3.14
C TYR A 342 0.45 -6.24 -4.49
N ASP A 343 1.59 -6.90 -4.52
CA ASP A 343 2.03 -7.66 -5.69
C ASP A 343 1.15 -8.88 -5.99
N ALA A 344 0.56 -9.52 -4.98
CA ALA A 344 -0.45 -10.56 -5.15
C ALA A 344 -1.75 -10.00 -5.72
N LEU A 345 -2.23 -8.86 -5.18
CA LEU A 345 -3.41 -8.15 -5.68
C LEU A 345 -3.29 -7.89 -7.19
N ARG A 346 -2.20 -7.25 -7.62
CA ARG A 346 -1.96 -6.94 -9.03
C ARG A 346 -2.01 -8.19 -9.93
N ARG A 347 -1.45 -9.29 -9.47
CA ARG A 347 -1.36 -10.53 -10.27
C ARG A 347 -2.69 -11.29 -10.32
N ILE A 348 -3.45 -11.29 -9.24
CA ILE A 348 -4.79 -11.89 -9.22
C ILE A 348 -5.73 -11.08 -10.11
N ASP A 349 -5.75 -9.76 -9.99
CA ASP A 349 -6.55 -8.90 -10.88
C ASP A 349 -6.11 -9.05 -12.34
N GLY A 350 -4.81 -9.08 -12.58
CA GLY A 350 -4.23 -9.19 -13.93
C GLY A 350 -4.61 -10.51 -14.64
N VAL A 351 -4.57 -11.66 -13.94
CA VAL A 351 -4.92 -12.95 -14.56
C VAL A 351 -6.42 -13.07 -14.85
N LEU A 352 -7.26 -12.28 -14.17
CA LEU A 352 -8.71 -12.20 -14.38
C LEU A 352 -9.11 -11.11 -15.38
N THR A 353 -8.17 -10.30 -15.89
CA THR A 353 -8.43 -9.23 -16.85
C THR A 353 -8.03 -9.68 -18.26
N ASP A 354 -8.89 -9.44 -19.26
CA ASP A 354 -8.55 -9.66 -20.67
C ASP A 354 -7.56 -8.58 -21.14
N HIS A 355 -6.34 -9.02 -21.46
CA HIS A 355 -5.28 -8.13 -21.90
C HIS A 355 -5.62 -7.42 -23.22
N ALA A 356 -6.07 -8.16 -24.23
CA ALA A 356 -6.38 -7.60 -25.53
C ALA A 356 -7.57 -6.64 -25.47
N GLY A 357 -8.61 -7.04 -24.75
CA GLY A 357 -9.78 -6.19 -24.53
C GLY A 357 -9.47 -4.94 -23.72
N ALA A 358 -8.58 -5.01 -22.72
CA ALA A 358 -8.16 -3.84 -21.96
C ALA A 358 -7.36 -2.83 -22.82
N CYS A 359 -6.52 -3.32 -23.75
CA CYS A 359 -5.84 -2.47 -24.72
C CYS A 359 -6.82 -1.78 -25.68
N ARG A 360 -7.85 -2.49 -26.13
CA ARG A 360 -8.92 -1.92 -26.93
C ARG A 360 -9.76 -0.93 -26.15
N LEU A 361 -10.02 -1.21 -24.86
CA LEU A 361 -10.71 -0.29 -23.95
C LEU A 361 -9.91 1.01 -23.72
N ALA A 362 -8.57 0.93 -23.65
CA ALA A 362 -7.71 2.12 -23.60
C ALA A 362 -7.87 2.98 -24.86
N GLY A 363 -7.98 2.36 -26.03
CA GLY A 363 -8.28 3.07 -27.28
C GLY A 363 -9.69 3.65 -27.33
N ALA A 364 -10.66 2.95 -26.77
CA ALA A 364 -12.03 3.44 -26.64
C ALA A 364 -12.10 4.68 -25.74
N TYR A 365 -11.36 4.66 -24.64
CA TYR A 365 -11.20 5.79 -23.72
C TYR A 365 -10.61 7.04 -24.42
N GLU A 366 -9.52 6.87 -25.16
CA GLU A 366 -8.94 7.99 -25.93
C GLU A 366 -9.90 8.50 -27.00
N SER A 367 -10.63 7.63 -27.69
CA SER A 367 -11.68 8.01 -28.64
C SER A 367 -12.83 8.76 -27.95
N PHE A 368 -13.26 8.32 -26.76
CA PHE A 368 -14.29 8.98 -25.98
C PHE A 368 -13.87 10.40 -25.57
N ARG A 369 -12.62 10.58 -25.13
CA ARG A 369 -12.08 11.87 -24.69
C ARG A 369 -11.90 12.86 -25.82
N ARG A 370 -11.28 12.43 -26.92
CA ARG A 370 -10.77 13.32 -27.99
C ARG A 370 -11.54 13.23 -29.29
N GLY A 371 -12.45 12.26 -29.41
CA GLY A 371 -13.06 11.88 -30.67
C GLY A 371 -12.12 11.03 -31.55
N GLY A 372 -12.62 10.56 -32.67
CA GLY A 372 -11.86 9.73 -33.61
C GLY A 372 -12.12 8.23 -33.48
N PRO A 373 -11.47 7.40 -34.28
CA PRO A 373 -11.68 5.95 -34.29
C PRO A 373 -11.04 5.28 -33.06
N ILE A 374 -11.67 4.23 -32.58
CA ILE A 374 -11.11 3.34 -31.54
C ILE A 374 -9.92 2.57 -32.17
N ARG A 375 -8.77 2.64 -31.52
CA ARG A 375 -7.54 1.91 -31.88
C ARG A 375 -7.09 1.09 -30.68
N ASP A 376 -6.44 -0.05 -30.91
CA ASP A 376 -5.86 -0.83 -29.83
C ASP A 376 -4.58 -0.15 -29.32
N LEU A 377 -4.49 0.08 -28.03
CA LEU A 377 -3.36 0.77 -27.40
C LEU A 377 -2.55 -0.23 -26.51
N CYS A 378 -1.97 -1.25 -27.18
CA CYS A 378 -1.00 -2.15 -26.55
C CYS A 378 0.46 -1.82 -26.91
N ALA A 379 0.69 -0.80 -27.75
CA ALA A 379 2.03 -0.48 -28.23
C ALA A 379 2.88 0.19 -27.13
N ASP A 380 4.17 -0.07 -27.17
CA ASP A 380 5.17 0.61 -26.33
C ASP A 380 5.70 1.86 -27.05
N PRO A 381 5.73 3.06 -26.42
CA PRO A 381 5.31 3.30 -25.05
C PRO A 381 3.78 3.46 -24.88
N HIS A 382 3.22 2.74 -23.93
CA HIS A 382 1.81 2.87 -23.58
C HIS A 382 1.52 4.27 -22.98
N PRO A 383 0.38 4.93 -23.30
CA PRO A 383 0.08 6.28 -22.80
C PRO A 383 0.09 6.42 -21.27
N ALA A 384 -0.25 5.40 -20.52
CA ALA A 384 -0.15 5.39 -19.06
C ALA A 384 1.28 5.60 -18.55
N VAL A 385 2.30 5.15 -19.29
CA VAL A 385 3.71 5.38 -18.94
C VAL A 385 4.06 6.86 -19.05
N ALA A 386 3.57 7.52 -20.12
CA ALA A 386 3.76 8.96 -20.29
C ALA A 386 3.07 9.75 -19.17
N GLU A 387 1.88 9.30 -18.73
CA GLU A 387 1.16 9.93 -17.63
C GLU A 387 1.89 9.73 -16.30
N ALA A 388 2.41 8.54 -16.02
CA ALA A 388 3.23 8.28 -14.84
C ALA A 388 4.49 9.15 -14.80
N ARG A 389 5.15 9.36 -15.94
CA ARG A 389 6.30 10.29 -16.06
C ARG A 389 5.88 11.73 -15.80
N ARG A 390 4.74 12.19 -16.35
CA ARG A 390 4.20 13.54 -16.07
C ARG A 390 3.91 13.73 -14.60
N GLY A 391 3.23 12.77 -13.97
CA GLY A 391 2.94 12.84 -12.54
C GLY A 391 4.21 12.95 -11.69
N ARG A 392 5.26 12.17 -12.01
CA ARG A 392 6.56 12.31 -11.33
C ARG A 392 7.22 13.68 -11.58
N ALA A 393 7.15 14.19 -12.80
CA ALA A 393 7.68 15.51 -13.14
C ALA A 393 6.95 16.64 -12.39
N ASP A 394 5.64 16.52 -12.22
CA ASP A 394 4.83 17.47 -11.42
C ASP A 394 5.24 17.46 -9.93
N MET A 395 5.71 16.32 -9.40
CA MET A 395 6.21 16.25 -8.02
C MET A 395 7.63 16.83 -7.88
N ALA A 396 8.55 16.46 -8.79
CA ALA A 396 9.97 16.77 -8.70
C ALA A 396 10.36 18.12 -9.37
N GLY A 397 9.43 18.77 -10.06
CA GLY A 397 9.67 20.04 -10.77
C GLY A 397 9.98 21.22 -9.85
N PRO A 398 10.42 22.37 -10.39
CA PRO A 398 10.75 23.55 -9.59
C PRO A 398 9.56 24.12 -8.80
N ASP A 399 8.36 23.98 -9.35
CA ASP A 399 7.09 24.34 -8.70
C ASP A 399 6.34 23.10 -8.17
N GLY A 400 7.00 21.95 -8.12
CA GLY A 400 6.42 20.68 -7.69
C GLY A 400 6.18 20.61 -6.18
N GLU A 401 5.33 19.68 -5.78
CA GLU A 401 5.00 19.50 -4.35
C GLU A 401 6.19 19.01 -3.51
N LEU A 402 7.22 18.44 -4.14
CA LEU A 402 8.47 17.99 -3.52
C LEU A 402 9.69 18.84 -3.91
N ALA A 403 9.47 20.10 -4.32
CA ALA A 403 10.56 20.98 -4.72
C ALA A 403 11.56 21.26 -3.57
N ALA A 404 11.09 21.38 -2.32
CA ALA A 404 11.95 21.59 -1.15
C ALA A 404 12.92 20.42 -0.92
N GLU A 405 12.46 19.19 -1.11
CA GLU A 405 13.24 17.96 -1.00
C GLU A 405 14.30 17.89 -2.11
N VAL A 406 13.96 18.26 -3.34
CA VAL A 406 14.90 18.35 -4.46
C VAL A 406 15.94 19.46 -4.23
N ASP A 407 15.54 20.63 -3.70
CA ASP A 407 16.46 21.70 -3.34
C ASP A 407 17.43 21.32 -2.22
N ARG A 408 16.99 20.52 -1.27
CA ARG A 408 17.88 19.94 -0.27
C ARG A 408 18.98 19.10 -0.94
N LEU A 409 18.63 18.25 -1.91
CA LEU A 409 19.61 17.46 -2.67
C LEU A 409 20.60 18.35 -3.45
N VAL A 410 20.09 19.43 -4.08
CA VAL A 410 20.96 20.43 -4.76
C VAL A 410 21.94 21.05 -3.79
N ARG A 411 21.49 21.51 -2.60
CA ARG A 411 22.36 22.10 -1.58
C ARG A 411 23.45 21.13 -1.12
N ILE A 412 23.10 19.84 -0.93
CA ILE A 412 24.08 18.81 -0.55
C ILE A 412 25.10 18.60 -1.66
N ALA A 413 24.67 18.48 -2.94
CA ALA A 413 25.57 18.32 -4.07
C ALA A 413 26.55 19.51 -4.21
N LEU A 414 26.09 20.74 -3.98
CA LEU A 414 26.92 21.94 -3.99
C LEU A 414 27.98 21.91 -2.86
N ARG A 415 27.63 21.43 -1.64
CA ARG A 415 28.61 21.27 -0.55
C ARG A 415 29.67 20.23 -0.91
N ILE A 416 29.29 19.11 -1.57
CA ILE A 416 30.23 18.11 -2.06
C ILE A 416 31.19 18.74 -3.09
N GLY A 417 30.66 19.49 -4.07
CA GLY A 417 31.48 20.18 -5.06
C GLY A 417 32.43 21.21 -4.46
N ALA A 418 32.01 21.94 -3.43
CA ALA A 418 32.84 22.89 -2.72
C ALA A 418 33.99 22.22 -1.92
N ALA A 419 33.76 21.01 -1.42
CA ALA A 419 34.74 20.24 -0.66
C ALA A 419 35.71 19.43 -1.58
N GLU A 420 35.27 19.02 -2.77
CA GLU A 420 36.01 18.14 -3.67
C GLU A 420 36.06 18.75 -5.10
N PRO A 421 37.23 19.33 -5.50
CA PRO A 421 37.36 19.98 -6.82
C PRO A 421 37.01 19.08 -8.02
N ALA A 422 37.14 17.76 -7.87
CA ALA A 422 36.77 16.80 -8.92
C ALA A 422 35.23 16.81 -9.23
N HIS A 423 34.46 17.35 -8.33
CA HIS A 423 32.98 17.43 -8.42
C HIS A 423 32.48 18.88 -8.40
N ALA A 424 33.40 19.84 -8.60
CA ALA A 424 33.07 21.26 -8.69
C ALA A 424 32.45 21.64 -10.07
N ASP A 425 32.11 22.92 -10.22
CA ASP A 425 31.68 23.54 -11.47
C ASP A 425 30.36 23.00 -12.06
N HIS A 426 29.47 22.52 -11.18
CA HIS A 426 28.08 22.23 -11.56
C HIS A 426 27.14 23.31 -11.02
N ALA A 427 26.46 24.02 -11.91
CA ALA A 427 25.52 25.08 -11.51
C ALA A 427 24.28 24.50 -10.81
N PRO A 428 23.68 25.21 -9.83
CA PRO A 428 22.47 24.75 -9.12
C PRO A 428 21.34 24.34 -10.06
N GLY A 429 21.10 25.10 -11.14
CA GLY A 429 20.10 24.79 -12.16
C GLY A 429 20.37 23.50 -12.95
N GLN A 430 21.66 23.19 -13.21
CA GLN A 430 22.06 21.94 -13.87
C GLN A 430 21.84 20.74 -12.95
N LEU A 431 22.23 20.86 -11.68
CA LEU A 431 22.00 19.84 -10.65
C LEU A 431 20.50 19.56 -10.47
N ARG A 432 19.68 20.61 -10.37
CA ARG A 432 18.23 20.47 -10.27
C ARG A 432 17.64 19.78 -11.50
N ALA A 433 18.05 20.16 -12.72
CA ALA A 433 17.58 19.54 -13.95
C ALA A 433 17.96 18.05 -14.03
N ALA A 434 19.20 17.70 -13.65
CA ALA A 434 19.67 16.31 -13.57
C ALA A 434 18.88 15.48 -12.57
N LEU A 435 18.62 16.01 -11.36
CA LEU A 435 17.76 15.38 -10.36
C LEU A 435 16.34 15.18 -10.89
N GLY A 436 15.77 16.20 -11.54
CA GLY A 436 14.44 16.11 -12.16
C GLY A 436 14.36 14.99 -13.20
N ARG A 437 15.36 14.86 -14.08
CA ARG A 437 15.43 13.76 -15.08
C ARG A 437 15.48 12.39 -14.40
N LEU A 438 16.36 12.24 -13.42
CA LEU A 438 16.53 10.97 -12.69
C LEU A 438 15.25 10.57 -11.94
N LEU A 439 14.67 11.47 -11.14
CA LEU A 439 13.47 11.21 -10.36
C LEU A 439 12.26 10.93 -11.25
N THR A 440 12.13 11.63 -12.38
CA THR A 440 11.05 11.41 -13.35
C THR A 440 11.18 10.09 -14.09
N GLY A 441 12.40 9.72 -14.46
CA GLY A 441 12.70 8.51 -15.23
C GLY A 441 12.85 7.24 -14.41
N TYR A 442 13.06 7.33 -13.09
CA TYR A 442 13.32 6.18 -12.24
C TYR A 442 12.09 5.27 -12.14
N PRO A 443 12.17 3.98 -12.54
CA PRO A 443 10.98 3.15 -12.73
C PRO A 443 10.43 2.50 -11.45
N ALA A 444 11.21 2.42 -10.38
CA ALA A 444 10.83 1.82 -9.09
C ALA A 444 10.62 2.89 -8.01
N TYR A 445 10.26 2.45 -6.78
CA TYR A 445 10.08 3.39 -5.67
C TYR A 445 11.40 4.00 -5.22
N ARG A 446 12.44 3.19 -4.98
CA ARG A 446 13.75 3.71 -4.55
C ARG A 446 14.90 2.79 -4.94
N PRO A 447 16.12 3.34 -5.14
CA PRO A 447 17.32 2.53 -5.14
C PRO A 447 17.66 2.09 -3.69
N TYR A 448 17.96 0.82 -3.49
CA TYR A 448 18.45 0.31 -2.19
C TYR A 448 19.97 0.33 -2.13
N ALA A 449 20.58 1.34 -2.76
CA ALA A 449 22.01 1.61 -2.65
C ALA A 449 22.34 2.12 -1.24
N ARG A 450 23.49 1.72 -0.72
CA ARG A 450 24.01 2.13 0.58
C ARG A 450 25.47 2.56 0.45
N PRO A 451 25.81 3.74 1.00
CA PRO A 451 27.18 4.22 0.93
C PRO A 451 28.17 3.22 1.53
N GLY A 452 29.24 2.88 0.79
CA GLY A 452 30.28 1.95 1.21
C GLY A 452 29.95 0.46 1.08
N GLU A 453 28.78 0.12 0.50
CA GLU A 453 28.41 -1.26 0.14
C GLU A 453 28.39 -1.44 -1.38
N ALA A 454 28.38 -2.71 -1.82
CA ALA A 454 28.22 -3.02 -3.24
C ALA A 454 26.85 -2.53 -3.74
N VAL A 455 26.86 -1.77 -4.83
CA VAL A 455 25.65 -1.22 -5.42
C VAL A 455 24.78 -2.35 -5.99
N PRO A 456 23.48 -2.42 -5.65
CA PRO A 456 22.60 -3.42 -6.24
C PRO A 456 22.53 -3.27 -7.77
N ALA A 457 22.77 -4.35 -8.51
CA ALA A 457 22.79 -4.33 -9.98
C ALA A 457 21.47 -3.83 -10.59
N ALA A 458 20.34 -4.06 -9.92
CA ALA A 458 19.04 -3.54 -10.31
C ALA A 458 19.01 -2.00 -10.23
N ALA A 459 19.50 -1.40 -9.14
CA ALA A 459 19.54 0.05 -8.97
C ALA A 459 20.39 0.72 -10.06
N THR A 460 21.59 0.15 -10.35
CA THR A 460 22.46 0.65 -11.44
C THR A 460 21.75 0.60 -12.80
N ARG A 461 21.10 -0.52 -13.14
CA ARG A 461 20.37 -0.63 -14.41
C ARG A 461 19.22 0.37 -14.50
N GLN A 462 18.45 0.50 -13.44
CA GLN A 462 17.29 1.41 -13.38
C GLN A 462 17.69 2.88 -13.49
N LEU A 463 18.75 3.30 -12.79
CA LEU A 463 19.26 4.68 -12.88
C LEU A 463 19.84 5.00 -14.26
N ARG A 464 20.58 4.05 -14.86
CA ARG A 464 21.06 4.22 -16.24
C ARG A 464 19.91 4.33 -17.25
N ALA A 465 18.87 3.51 -17.08
CA ALA A 465 17.68 3.60 -17.92
C ALA A 465 16.93 4.95 -17.74
N ALA A 466 16.92 5.49 -16.51
CA ALA A 466 16.30 6.78 -16.22
C ALA A 466 16.99 7.95 -16.92
N LEU A 467 18.29 7.84 -17.19
CA LEU A 467 19.08 8.85 -17.90
C LEU A 467 18.97 8.77 -19.42
N ASP A 468 18.32 7.72 -19.95
CA ASP A 468 18.11 7.52 -21.40
C ASP A 468 19.38 7.72 -22.24
N GLY A 469 20.52 7.20 -21.76
CA GLY A 469 21.83 7.31 -22.40
C GLY A 469 22.49 8.71 -22.35
N SER A 470 22.05 9.59 -21.48
CA SER A 470 22.65 10.93 -21.29
C SER A 470 24.16 10.83 -21.01
N GLU A 471 24.92 11.61 -21.73
CA GLU A 471 26.37 11.80 -21.58
C GLU A 471 26.74 13.02 -20.72
N ASP A 472 25.75 13.76 -20.22
CA ASP A 472 25.94 14.99 -19.43
C ASP A 472 26.73 14.65 -18.15
N PRO A 473 27.86 15.33 -17.88
CA PRO A 473 28.65 15.11 -16.66
C PRO A 473 27.86 15.33 -15.38
N THR A 474 26.87 16.24 -15.37
CA THR A 474 26.02 16.50 -14.19
C THR A 474 25.09 15.34 -13.92
N ASP A 475 24.52 14.71 -14.96
CA ASP A 475 23.69 13.52 -14.82
C ASP A 475 24.49 12.35 -14.24
N ARG A 476 25.74 12.17 -14.72
CA ARG A 476 26.63 11.12 -14.21
C ARG A 476 27.00 11.36 -12.75
N LEU A 477 27.30 12.61 -12.39
CA LEU A 477 27.63 12.98 -11.00
C LEU A 477 26.44 12.65 -10.08
N VAL A 478 25.24 13.13 -10.41
CA VAL A 478 24.02 12.92 -9.61
C VAL A 478 23.71 11.43 -9.49
N ALA A 479 23.85 10.65 -10.57
CA ALA A 479 23.64 9.20 -10.54
C ALA A 479 24.66 8.48 -9.64
N ALA A 480 25.94 8.84 -9.72
CA ALA A 480 26.99 8.26 -8.90
C ALA A 480 26.82 8.60 -7.41
N LEU A 481 26.37 9.83 -7.09
CA LEU A 481 25.98 10.22 -5.72
C LEU A 481 24.78 9.42 -5.22
N ALA A 482 23.74 9.28 -6.05
CA ALA A 482 22.52 8.53 -5.71
C ALA A 482 22.80 7.04 -5.46
N LEU A 483 23.81 6.47 -6.14
CA LEU A 483 24.26 5.08 -5.96
C LEU A 483 25.31 4.91 -4.85
N GLY A 484 25.83 5.99 -4.25
CA GLY A 484 26.91 5.91 -3.26
C GLY A 484 28.26 5.48 -3.84
N GLU A 485 28.47 5.62 -5.16
CA GLU A 485 29.68 5.18 -5.87
C GLU A 485 30.90 6.09 -5.62
N LEU A 486 30.69 7.33 -5.14
CA LEU A 486 31.75 8.31 -4.91
C LEU A 486 32.42 8.19 -3.54
N GLY A 487 32.29 7.03 -2.88
CA GLY A 487 32.86 6.75 -1.58
C GLY A 487 32.05 7.31 -0.41
N ARG A 488 32.68 7.32 0.79
CA ARG A 488 32.01 7.73 2.05
C ARG A 488 32.29 9.19 2.37
N GLY A 489 31.40 9.79 3.09
CA GLY A 489 31.48 11.17 3.60
C GLY A 489 30.10 11.64 4.03
N ALA A 490 30.04 12.52 5.03
CA ALA A 490 28.76 12.94 5.63
C ALA A 490 27.76 13.44 4.57
N ASP A 491 28.17 14.36 3.69
CA ASP A 491 27.31 14.90 2.63
C ASP A 491 27.00 13.85 1.54
N LYS A 492 27.95 12.97 1.18
CA LYS A 492 27.73 11.91 0.19
C LYS A 492 26.75 10.86 0.71
N ASP A 493 26.93 10.45 1.96
CA ASP A 493 26.03 9.49 2.64
C ASP A 493 24.63 10.09 2.78
N GLU A 494 24.53 11.37 3.14
CA GLU A 494 23.27 12.09 3.20
C GLU A 494 22.61 12.17 1.83
N PHE A 495 23.32 12.54 0.78
CA PHE A 495 22.78 12.64 -0.57
C PHE A 495 22.17 11.31 -1.04
N CYS A 496 22.93 10.20 -0.92
CA CYS A 496 22.45 8.87 -1.31
C CYS A 496 21.15 8.51 -0.57
N THR A 497 21.12 8.73 0.74
CA THR A 497 19.93 8.47 1.58
C THR A 497 18.75 9.34 1.17
N ARG A 498 18.95 10.66 1.03
CA ARG A 498 17.90 11.60 0.67
C ARG A 498 17.35 11.37 -0.72
N PHE A 499 18.21 11.06 -1.69
CA PHE A 499 17.76 10.71 -3.04
C PHE A 499 16.82 9.50 -3.00
N ALA A 500 17.18 8.44 -2.27
CA ALA A 500 16.35 7.26 -2.15
C ALA A 500 14.96 7.56 -1.51
N GLN A 501 14.93 8.38 -0.46
CA GLN A 501 13.69 8.82 0.21
C GLN A 501 12.82 9.70 -0.70
N THR A 502 13.45 10.66 -1.41
CA THR A 502 12.74 11.54 -2.36
C THR A 502 12.19 10.76 -3.54
N ALA A 503 12.94 9.79 -4.08
CA ALA A 503 12.48 8.93 -5.17
C ALA A 503 11.22 8.14 -4.77
N ALA A 504 11.17 7.61 -3.54
CA ALA A 504 9.98 6.92 -3.02
C ALA A 504 8.76 7.83 -2.96
N ALA A 505 8.92 9.06 -2.46
CA ALA A 505 7.84 10.04 -2.39
C ALA A 505 7.35 10.47 -3.78
N VAL A 506 8.28 10.71 -4.73
CA VAL A 506 7.96 11.06 -6.13
C VAL A 506 7.21 9.92 -6.82
N ALA A 507 7.59 8.66 -6.58
CA ALA A 507 6.89 7.51 -7.15
C ALA A 507 5.47 7.38 -6.58
N ALA A 508 5.29 7.39 -5.26
CA ALA A 508 3.98 7.25 -4.63
C ALA A 508 3.03 8.39 -5.03
N LYS A 509 3.45 9.64 -4.86
CA LYS A 509 2.57 10.80 -5.12
C LYS A 509 2.41 11.11 -6.61
N GLY A 510 3.45 10.93 -7.41
CA GLY A 510 3.39 11.21 -8.85
C GLY A 510 2.67 10.12 -9.65
N VAL A 511 2.78 8.86 -9.26
CA VAL A 511 2.13 7.76 -9.98
C VAL A 511 0.79 7.40 -9.35
N GLU A 512 0.79 6.92 -8.10
CA GLU A 512 -0.42 6.36 -7.50
C GLU A 512 -1.46 7.42 -7.12
N ASP A 513 -1.02 8.58 -6.61
CA ASP A 513 -1.90 9.66 -6.17
C ASP A 513 -2.00 10.82 -7.19
N THR A 514 -1.52 10.65 -8.42
CA THR A 514 -1.70 11.63 -9.49
C THR A 514 -2.00 10.95 -10.83
N ALA A 515 -1.06 10.19 -11.39
CA ALA A 515 -1.23 9.61 -12.72
C ALA A 515 -2.40 8.61 -12.78
N PHE A 516 -2.63 7.84 -11.72
CA PHE A 516 -3.75 6.89 -11.63
C PHE A 516 -5.12 7.55 -11.52
N TYR A 517 -5.18 8.86 -11.27
CA TYR A 517 -6.40 9.66 -11.34
C TYR A 517 -6.54 10.43 -12.66
N ARG A 518 -5.50 10.42 -13.49
CA ARG A 518 -5.48 11.05 -14.84
C ARG A 518 -5.70 10.03 -15.96
N TRP A 519 -5.25 8.80 -15.78
CA TRP A 519 -5.40 7.72 -16.74
C TRP A 519 -6.57 6.81 -16.34
N ASN A 520 -7.77 7.07 -16.85
CA ASN A 520 -9.00 6.42 -16.44
C ASN A 520 -9.50 5.34 -17.41
N ALA A 521 -8.65 4.79 -18.29
CA ALA A 521 -9.08 3.81 -19.29
C ALA A 521 -9.83 2.62 -18.68
N LEU A 522 -9.24 1.99 -17.66
CA LEU A 522 -9.87 0.98 -16.82
C LEU A 522 -9.46 1.23 -15.36
N PRO A 523 -10.26 2.01 -14.60
CA PRO A 523 -9.86 2.45 -13.26
C PRO A 523 -9.64 1.32 -12.25
N GLY A 524 -10.13 0.11 -12.52
CA GLY A 524 -9.85 -1.07 -11.70
C GLY A 524 -8.37 -1.51 -11.70
N LEU A 525 -7.59 -1.07 -12.67
CA LEU A 525 -6.14 -1.34 -12.74
C LEU A 525 -5.28 -0.24 -12.07
N ASN A 526 -5.89 0.89 -11.73
CA ASN A 526 -5.24 2.02 -11.06
C ASN A 526 -5.24 1.81 -9.54
N GLU A 527 -4.59 0.75 -9.11
CA GLU A 527 -4.57 0.33 -7.70
C GLU A 527 -3.16 0.41 -7.13
N VAL A 528 -3.01 0.40 -5.80
CA VAL A 528 -1.71 0.37 -5.12
C VAL A 528 -0.85 -0.76 -5.71
N GLY A 529 0.34 -0.41 -6.21
CA GLY A 529 1.21 -1.34 -6.93
C GLY A 529 0.70 -1.76 -8.32
N GLY A 530 -0.38 -1.12 -8.82
CA GLY A 530 -0.97 -1.38 -10.13
C GLY A 530 -0.07 -0.98 -11.30
N GLU A 531 -0.32 -1.54 -12.46
CA GLU A 531 0.47 -1.32 -13.68
C GLU A 531 -0.45 -1.17 -14.91
N PRO A 532 -1.17 -0.03 -15.05
CA PRO A 532 -2.16 0.15 -16.11
C PRO A 532 -1.61 -0.01 -17.54
N ALA A 533 -0.28 0.13 -17.69
CA ALA A 533 0.40 -0.10 -18.97
C ALA A 533 0.54 -1.60 -19.33
N ARG A 534 0.34 -2.49 -18.35
CA ARG A 534 0.32 -3.95 -18.53
C ARG A 534 -0.97 -4.51 -17.95
N PRO A 535 -2.12 -4.28 -18.62
CA PRO A 535 -3.44 -4.41 -18.02
C PRO A 535 -3.87 -5.84 -17.71
N GLY A 536 -3.26 -6.84 -18.33
CA GLY A 536 -3.56 -8.25 -18.11
C GLY A 536 -2.30 -9.07 -17.83
N LEU A 537 -2.47 -10.25 -17.23
CA LEU A 537 -1.39 -11.20 -16.95
C LEU A 537 -1.68 -12.56 -17.60
N HIS A 538 -0.68 -13.11 -18.29
CA HIS A 538 -0.81 -14.45 -18.84
C HIS A 538 -0.79 -15.51 -17.72
N PRO A 539 -1.59 -16.60 -17.81
CA PRO A 539 -1.58 -17.67 -16.80
C PRO A 539 -0.20 -18.23 -16.47
N ALA A 540 0.69 -18.35 -17.47
CA ALA A 540 2.06 -18.82 -17.24
C ALA A 540 2.86 -17.89 -16.31
N ASP A 541 2.75 -16.57 -16.50
CA ASP A 541 3.44 -15.58 -15.67
C ASP A 541 2.89 -15.58 -14.23
N PHE A 542 1.58 -15.81 -14.09
CA PHE A 542 0.95 -16.00 -12.77
C PHE A 542 1.50 -17.25 -12.07
N HIS A 543 1.60 -18.38 -12.78
CA HIS A 543 2.17 -19.59 -12.23
C HIS A 543 3.66 -19.44 -11.87
N ASP A 544 4.43 -18.71 -12.67
CA ASP A 544 5.85 -18.43 -12.38
C ASP A 544 6.01 -17.57 -11.14
N TRP A 545 5.15 -16.56 -10.97
CA TRP A 545 5.12 -15.76 -9.75
C TRP A 545 4.75 -16.60 -8.52
N CYS A 546 3.75 -17.46 -8.60
CA CYS A 546 3.38 -18.35 -7.48
C CYS A 546 4.55 -19.26 -7.07
N ARG A 547 5.26 -19.83 -8.04
CA ARG A 547 6.46 -20.65 -7.77
C ARG A 547 7.59 -19.83 -7.16
N TYR A 548 7.77 -18.58 -7.61
CA TYR A 548 8.74 -17.66 -7.02
C TYR A 548 8.39 -17.35 -5.58
N LEU A 549 7.13 -16.95 -5.31
CA LEU A 549 6.65 -16.61 -3.98
C LEU A 549 6.84 -17.78 -3.00
N GLU A 550 6.43 -18.97 -3.39
CA GLU A 550 6.59 -20.18 -2.57
C GLU A 550 8.05 -20.49 -2.24
N ARG A 551 8.95 -20.33 -3.21
CA ARG A 551 10.37 -20.63 -3.01
C ARG A 551 11.09 -19.59 -2.18
N THR A 552 10.77 -18.31 -2.38
CA THR A 552 11.56 -17.19 -1.82
C THR A 552 10.89 -16.56 -0.59
N TRP A 553 9.56 -16.39 -0.63
CA TRP A 553 8.79 -15.71 0.40
C TRP A 553 7.50 -16.47 0.78
N PRO A 554 7.60 -17.74 1.22
CA PRO A 554 6.43 -18.62 1.43
C PRO A 554 5.46 -18.09 2.50
N HIS A 555 5.91 -17.18 3.34
CA HIS A 555 5.16 -16.58 4.43
C HIS A 555 4.83 -15.09 4.20
N SER A 556 5.07 -14.57 2.97
CA SER A 556 4.65 -13.22 2.60
C SER A 556 3.13 -13.09 2.72
N MET A 557 2.67 -11.96 3.23
CA MET A 557 1.25 -11.65 3.22
C MET A 557 0.75 -11.47 1.79
N THR A 558 -0.51 -11.74 1.53
CA THR A 558 -1.21 -11.48 0.26
C THR A 558 -2.51 -10.74 0.57
N VAL A 559 -2.89 -9.76 -0.25
CA VAL A 559 -4.11 -8.96 -0.06
C VAL A 559 -4.92 -8.86 -1.34
N LEU A 560 -6.21 -8.55 -1.22
CA LEU A 560 -7.06 -8.08 -2.31
C LEU A 560 -7.66 -6.69 -2.03
N SER A 561 -8.07 -6.43 -0.80
CA SER A 561 -8.55 -5.12 -0.36
C SER A 561 -7.79 -4.72 0.90
N THR A 562 -7.56 -3.43 1.08
CA THR A 562 -6.97 -2.83 2.28
C THR A 562 -7.61 -1.47 2.55
N HIS A 563 -7.18 -0.82 3.62
CA HIS A 563 -7.56 0.57 3.93
C HIS A 563 -6.99 1.62 2.96
N ASP A 564 -6.04 1.23 2.06
CA ASP A 564 -5.39 2.10 1.06
C ASP A 564 -5.81 1.77 -0.37
N THR A 565 -6.51 0.66 -0.60
CA THR A 565 -6.99 0.34 -1.96
C THR A 565 -8.00 1.37 -2.44
N LYS A 566 -7.85 1.78 -3.71
CA LYS A 566 -8.71 2.78 -4.34
C LYS A 566 -10.11 2.24 -4.65
N ARG A 567 -10.22 0.92 -4.80
CA ARG A 567 -11.47 0.18 -4.97
C ARG A 567 -11.36 -1.19 -4.33
N SER A 568 -12.43 -1.67 -3.72
CA SER A 568 -12.47 -3.04 -3.20
C SER A 568 -12.32 -4.09 -4.31
N ALA A 569 -11.93 -5.30 -3.93
CA ALA A 569 -11.73 -6.42 -4.86
C ALA A 569 -12.98 -6.71 -5.71
N ASP A 570 -14.16 -6.66 -5.12
CA ASP A 570 -15.42 -6.95 -5.83
C ASP A 570 -15.81 -5.85 -6.82
N ALA A 571 -15.49 -4.60 -6.50
CA ALA A 571 -15.65 -3.47 -7.42
C ALA A 571 -14.70 -3.63 -8.62
N ARG A 572 -13.45 -4.05 -8.41
CA ARG A 572 -12.48 -4.33 -9.48
C ARG A 572 -12.86 -5.56 -10.30
N ALA A 573 -13.34 -6.63 -9.66
CA ALA A 573 -13.84 -7.83 -10.33
C ALA A 573 -15.00 -7.54 -11.31
N ARG A 574 -15.87 -6.59 -10.94
CA ARG A 574 -16.94 -6.12 -11.81
C ARG A 574 -16.40 -5.30 -12.98
N LEU A 575 -15.46 -4.38 -12.73
CA LEU A 575 -14.82 -3.58 -13.77
C LEU A 575 -14.00 -4.42 -14.75
N ALA A 576 -13.40 -5.52 -14.32
CA ALA A 576 -12.62 -6.41 -15.19
C ALA A 576 -13.46 -6.99 -16.35
N VAL A 577 -14.78 -7.20 -16.15
CA VAL A 577 -15.69 -7.67 -17.20
C VAL A 577 -15.78 -6.66 -18.36
N LEU A 578 -15.58 -5.36 -18.10
CA LEU A 578 -15.62 -4.34 -19.15
C LEU A 578 -14.51 -4.53 -20.18
N ALA A 579 -13.36 -5.07 -19.76
CA ALA A 579 -12.26 -5.41 -20.66
C ALA A 579 -12.64 -6.52 -21.65
N GLU A 580 -13.55 -7.42 -21.28
CA GLU A 580 -14.02 -8.49 -22.20
C GLU A 580 -15.07 -8.00 -23.22
N ARG A 581 -15.60 -6.75 -23.06
CA ARG A 581 -16.61 -6.16 -23.93
C ARG A 581 -16.35 -4.67 -24.26
N PRO A 582 -15.14 -4.29 -24.66
CA PRO A 582 -14.70 -2.91 -24.73
C PRO A 582 -15.57 -2.02 -25.65
N ASP A 583 -15.96 -2.52 -26.83
CA ASP A 583 -16.77 -1.77 -27.79
C ASP A 583 -18.22 -1.53 -27.28
N ALA A 584 -18.79 -2.56 -26.65
CA ALA A 584 -20.12 -2.44 -26.07
C ALA A 584 -20.11 -1.43 -24.90
N TRP A 585 -19.08 -1.48 -24.05
CA TRP A 585 -18.92 -0.51 -22.97
C TRP A 585 -18.74 0.92 -23.48
N ALA A 586 -17.91 1.13 -24.51
CA ALA A 586 -17.73 2.46 -25.10
C ALA A 586 -19.06 3.03 -25.64
N ALA A 587 -19.88 2.19 -26.27
CA ALA A 587 -21.19 2.57 -26.79
C ALA A 587 -22.18 2.90 -25.63
N GLU A 588 -22.18 2.11 -24.58
CA GLU A 588 -23.02 2.33 -23.37
C GLU A 588 -22.64 3.66 -22.69
N ALA A 589 -21.34 3.90 -22.42
CA ALA A 589 -20.85 5.14 -21.81
C ALA A 589 -21.22 6.37 -22.64
N ALA A 590 -21.09 6.31 -23.96
CA ALA A 590 -21.49 7.39 -24.87
C ALA A 590 -23.02 7.63 -24.84
N ALA A 591 -23.81 6.54 -24.82
CA ALA A 591 -25.27 6.63 -24.73
C ALA A 591 -25.73 7.21 -23.39
N TRP A 592 -25.06 6.85 -22.29
CA TRP A 592 -25.36 7.40 -20.96
C TRP A 592 -24.99 8.88 -20.86
N SER A 593 -23.81 9.27 -21.40
CA SER A 593 -23.42 10.69 -21.48
C SER A 593 -24.44 11.52 -22.26
N THR A 594 -24.97 10.97 -23.37
CA THR A 594 -26.02 11.61 -24.16
C THR A 594 -27.34 11.71 -23.39
N ALA A 595 -27.76 10.63 -22.74
CA ALA A 595 -29.02 10.57 -21.97
C ALA A 595 -29.00 11.46 -20.72
N ALA A 596 -27.83 11.64 -20.11
CA ALA A 596 -27.65 12.54 -18.98
C ALA A 596 -27.67 14.04 -19.37
N GLY A 597 -27.75 14.32 -20.68
CA GLY A 597 -27.74 15.67 -21.22
C GLY A 597 -26.34 16.29 -21.34
N PRO A 598 -26.24 17.51 -21.87
CA PRO A 598 -24.96 18.18 -22.02
C PRO A 598 -24.32 18.41 -20.65
N ALA A 599 -23.04 18.02 -20.52
CA ALA A 599 -22.22 18.42 -19.40
C ALA A 599 -22.05 19.95 -19.37
N ALA A 600 -21.76 20.50 -18.19
CA ALA A 600 -21.36 21.89 -18.11
C ALA A 600 -20.16 22.12 -19.04
N PRO A 601 -20.04 23.29 -19.70
CA PRO A 601 -18.98 23.57 -20.67
C PRO A 601 -17.56 23.33 -20.10
N ASP A 602 -17.42 23.51 -18.79
CA ASP A 602 -16.15 23.40 -18.07
C ASP A 602 -15.83 21.97 -17.60
N LEU A 603 -16.76 21.01 -17.78
CA LEU A 603 -16.54 19.62 -17.36
C LEU A 603 -15.98 18.82 -18.54
N ASP A 604 -14.80 18.23 -18.34
CA ASP A 604 -14.17 17.40 -19.35
C ASP A 604 -14.83 16.03 -19.50
N ARG A 605 -14.61 15.38 -20.63
CA ARG A 605 -15.16 14.06 -20.93
C ARG A 605 -14.53 12.93 -20.12
N ASP A 606 -13.34 13.17 -19.54
CA ASP A 606 -12.67 12.23 -18.68
C ASP A 606 -13.44 12.02 -17.36
N ALA A 607 -13.96 13.11 -16.80
CA ALA A 607 -14.84 13.08 -15.65
C ALA A 607 -16.12 12.25 -15.89
N ASP A 608 -16.73 12.35 -17.08
CA ASP A 608 -17.86 11.52 -17.48
C ASP A 608 -17.47 10.02 -17.56
N TRP A 609 -16.31 9.73 -18.19
CA TRP A 609 -15.84 8.34 -18.28
C TRP A 609 -15.62 7.71 -16.90
N LEU A 610 -14.97 8.44 -16.00
CA LEU A 610 -14.76 8.00 -14.62
C LEU A 610 -16.06 7.84 -13.84
N LEU A 611 -17.02 8.76 -14.04
CA LEU A 611 -18.35 8.69 -13.44
C LEU A 611 -19.04 7.37 -13.80
N TRP A 612 -19.07 6.98 -15.08
CA TRP A 612 -19.71 5.75 -15.54
C TRP A 612 -19.04 4.49 -14.99
N HIS A 613 -17.71 4.47 -14.95
CA HIS A 613 -16.97 3.37 -14.33
C HIS A 613 -17.24 3.27 -12.82
N THR A 614 -17.33 4.40 -12.12
CA THR A 614 -17.60 4.43 -10.67
C THR A 614 -19.00 3.91 -10.36
N LEU A 615 -19.99 4.28 -11.17
CA LEU A 615 -21.34 3.76 -11.06
C LEU A 615 -21.39 2.24 -11.27
N VAL A 616 -20.75 1.72 -12.31
CA VAL A 616 -20.67 0.26 -12.54
C VAL A 616 -19.94 -0.43 -11.39
N ALA A 617 -18.84 0.11 -10.92
CA ALA A 617 -18.01 -0.48 -9.87
C ALA A 617 -18.78 -0.66 -8.55
N ALA A 618 -19.50 0.37 -8.13
CA ALA A 618 -20.07 0.46 -6.78
C ALA A 618 -21.63 0.45 -6.74
N TRP A 619 -22.29 0.12 -7.85
CA TRP A 619 -23.75 0.07 -7.90
C TRP A 619 -24.36 -1.00 -6.98
N PRO A 620 -25.46 -0.68 -6.24
CA PRO A 620 -26.03 0.65 -6.07
C PRO A 620 -25.14 1.52 -5.17
N ILE A 621 -24.95 2.79 -5.55
CA ILE A 621 -24.15 3.76 -4.79
C ILE A 621 -24.99 4.96 -4.39
N ASP A 622 -24.82 5.41 -3.15
CA ASP A 622 -25.43 6.64 -2.67
C ASP A 622 -24.88 7.86 -3.41
N PRO A 623 -25.71 8.87 -3.75
CA PRO A 623 -25.27 10.07 -4.46
C PRO A 623 -24.13 10.85 -3.76
N ASP A 624 -24.12 10.91 -2.43
CA ASP A 624 -23.08 11.66 -1.69
C ASP A 624 -21.75 10.90 -1.71
N ARG A 625 -21.78 9.56 -1.61
CA ARG A 625 -20.58 8.72 -1.82
C ARG A 625 -20.01 8.89 -3.23
N LEU A 626 -20.88 8.90 -4.25
CA LEU A 626 -20.45 9.10 -5.63
C LEU A 626 -19.77 10.47 -5.81
N VAL A 627 -20.39 11.54 -5.31
CA VAL A 627 -19.85 12.90 -5.37
C VAL A 627 -18.50 12.98 -4.65
N ALA A 628 -18.41 12.43 -3.43
CA ALA A 628 -17.18 12.44 -2.64
C ALA A 628 -16.03 11.75 -3.38
N ALA A 629 -16.28 10.58 -3.97
CA ALA A 629 -15.27 9.83 -4.73
C ALA A 629 -14.79 10.59 -5.98
N LEU A 630 -15.70 11.22 -6.73
CA LEU A 630 -15.37 11.97 -7.94
C LEU A 630 -14.61 13.27 -7.60
N LEU A 631 -15.02 13.99 -6.54
CA LEU A 631 -14.31 15.19 -6.09
C LEU A 631 -12.89 14.83 -5.62
N LYS A 632 -12.72 13.75 -4.85
CA LYS A 632 -11.39 13.28 -4.47
C LYS A 632 -10.56 12.95 -5.70
N ALA A 633 -11.10 12.20 -6.66
CA ALA A 633 -10.40 11.86 -7.89
C ALA A 633 -9.96 13.09 -8.69
N ALA A 634 -10.83 14.10 -8.82
CA ALA A 634 -10.52 15.35 -9.52
C ALA A 634 -9.41 16.14 -8.81
N ARG A 635 -9.44 16.22 -7.47
CA ARG A 635 -8.42 16.91 -6.68
C ARG A 635 -7.07 16.21 -6.74
N GLU A 636 -7.04 14.86 -6.70
CA GLU A 636 -5.80 14.07 -6.86
C GLU A 636 -5.24 14.14 -8.29
N ALA A 637 -6.10 14.22 -9.30
CA ALA A 637 -5.66 14.42 -10.69
C ALA A 637 -4.92 15.75 -10.90
N LYS A 638 -5.24 16.80 -10.13
CA LYS A 638 -4.58 18.12 -10.18
C LYS A 638 -4.62 18.78 -11.59
N LEU A 639 -5.64 18.48 -12.39
CA LEU A 639 -5.79 19.03 -13.74
C LEU A 639 -6.65 20.31 -13.76
N HIS A 640 -7.76 20.32 -13.04
CA HIS A 640 -8.72 21.42 -12.99
C HIS A 640 -8.88 21.96 -11.57
N THR A 641 -8.79 21.12 -10.58
CA THR A 641 -8.88 21.44 -9.17
C THR A 641 -7.85 20.63 -8.42
N SER A 642 -7.48 21.04 -7.19
CA SER A 642 -6.61 20.27 -6.31
C SER A 642 -6.92 20.59 -4.84
N TRP A 643 -6.34 19.83 -3.91
CA TRP A 643 -6.46 20.10 -2.48
C TRP A 643 -5.91 21.49 -2.10
N THR A 644 -4.86 21.93 -2.80
CA THR A 644 -4.15 23.19 -2.51
C THR A 644 -4.60 24.38 -3.36
N THR A 645 -5.31 24.11 -4.45
CA THR A 645 -5.84 25.13 -5.37
C THR A 645 -7.20 24.67 -5.88
N PRO A 646 -8.25 24.68 -5.01
CA PRO A 646 -9.58 24.25 -5.39
C PRO A 646 -10.20 25.20 -6.40
N ASP A 647 -10.88 24.66 -7.43
CA ASP A 647 -11.77 25.38 -8.33
C ASP A 647 -13.24 25.08 -7.98
N PRO A 648 -13.89 25.94 -7.20
CA PRO A 648 -15.28 25.73 -6.84
C PRO A 648 -16.26 25.69 -8.01
N GLY A 649 -15.89 26.26 -9.15
CA GLY A 649 -16.72 26.27 -10.38
C GLY A 649 -16.75 24.86 -10.97
N TYR A 650 -15.59 24.29 -11.20
CA TYR A 650 -15.42 22.91 -11.69
C TYR A 650 -16.01 21.87 -10.72
N GLU A 651 -15.73 22.00 -9.42
CA GLU A 651 -16.24 21.06 -8.42
C GLU A 651 -17.77 21.05 -8.34
N ARG A 652 -18.40 22.22 -8.37
CA ARG A 652 -19.88 22.30 -8.45
C ARG A 652 -20.45 21.75 -9.77
N ALA A 653 -19.72 21.88 -10.87
CA ALA A 653 -20.14 21.30 -12.16
C ALA A 653 -20.10 19.76 -12.09
N LEU A 654 -19.04 19.20 -11.52
CA LEU A 654 -18.89 17.75 -11.30
C LEU A 654 -19.97 17.19 -10.37
N GLU A 655 -20.22 17.88 -9.25
CA GLU A 655 -21.30 17.50 -8.31
C GLU A 655 -22.66 17.49 -8.98
N ARG A 656 -23.01 18.57 -9.70
CA ARG A 656 -24.28 18.62 -10.42
C ARG A 656 -24.42 17.48 -11.43
N ARG A 657 -23.33 17.16 -12.13
CA ARG A 657 -23.31 16.06 -13.11
C ARG A 657 -23.54 14.71 -12.41
N ALA A 658 -22.85 14.41 -11.34
CA ALA A 658 -23.02 13.19 -10.57
C ALA A 658 -24.46 13.05 -10.03
N ARG A 659 -24.99 14.10 -9.42
CA ARG A 659 -26.37 14.08 -8.89
C ARG A 659 -27.43 14.00 -9.97
N SER A 660 -27.19 14.56 -11.15
CA SER A 660 -28.14 14.50 -12.29
C SER A 660 -28.42 13.07 -12.75
N VAL A 661 -27.49 12.15 -12.55
CA VAL A 661 -27.68 10.72 -12.89
C VAL A 661 -28.80 10.11 -12.03
N HIS A 662 -28.75 10.32 -10.72
CA HIS A 662 -29.77 9.80 -9.79
C HIS A 662 -31.12 10.51 -9.95
N ALA A 663 -31.12 11.74 -10.42
CA ALA A 663 -32.35 12.49 -10.69
C ALA A 663 -32.99 12.15 -12.05
N ASN A 664 -32.31 11.36 -12.91
CA ASN A 664 -32.77 11.06 -14.26
C ASN A 664 -33.51 9.70 -14.30
N PRO A 665 -34.86 9.69 -14.34
CA PRO A 665 -35.64 8.46 -14.28
C PRO A 665 -35.50 7.58 -15.54
N GLY A 666 -35.00 8.13 -16.64
CA GLY A 666 -34.74 7.37 -17.87
C GLY A 666 -33.33 6.72 -17.90
N LEU A 667 -32.39 7.20 -17.08
CA LEU A 667 -31.03 6.72 -17.06
C LEU A 667 -30.80 5.62 -16.02
N LEU A 668 -31.40 5.74 -14.82
CA LEU A 668 -31.20 4.76 -13.75
C LEU A 668 -31.53 3.32 -14.18
N PRO A 669 -32.69 3.02 -14.82
CA PRO A 669 -33.00 1.64 -15.26
C PRO A 669 -31.97 1.11 -16.29
N ARG A 670 -31.35 1.98 -17.09
CA ARG A 670 -30.32 1.56 -18.07
C ARG A 670 -29.04 1.16 -17.38
N ILE A 671 -28.62 1.93 -16.37
CA ILE A 671 -27.43 1.61 -15.55
C ILE A 671 -27.67 0.31 -14.78
N GLU A 672 -28.83 0.21 -14.12
CA GLU A 672 -29.21 -0.99 -13.38
C GLU A 672 -29.24 -2.23 -14.28
N GLY A 673 -29.87 -2.12 -15.47
CA GLY A 673 -29.93 -3.18 -16.46
C GLY A 673 -28.54 -3.61 -16.94
N ALA A 674 -27.63 -2.66 -17.18
CA ALA A 674 -26.25 -2.96 -17.57
C ALA A 674 -25.48 -3.66 -16.45
N VAL A 675 -25.57 -3.17 -15.22
CA VAL A 675 -24.93 -3.82 -14.04
C VAL A 675 -25.51 -5.22 -13.82
N HIS A 676 -26.81 -5.39 -13.96
CA HIS A 676 -27.46 -6.71 -13.85
C HIS A 676 -26.97 -7.67 -14.94
N ALA A 677 -26.79 -7.19 -16.16
CA ALA A 677 -26.24 -8.00 -17.25
C ALA A 677 -24.76 -8.42 -17.01
N LEU A 678 -23.99 -7.61 -16.27
CA LEU A 678 -22.62 -7.96 -15.87
C LEU A 678 -22.58 -8.92 -14.67
N ALA A 679 -23.63 -9.01 -13.86
CA ALA A 679 -23.61 -9.69 -12.57
C ALA A 679 -23.16 -11.16 -12.62
N PRO A 680 -23.57 -12.02 -13.60
CA PRO A 680 -23.09 -13.41 -13.67
C PRO A 680 -21.56 -13.49 -13.87
N HIS A 681 -21.02 -12.62 -14.70
CA HIS A 681 -19.59 -12.57 -15.02
C HIS A 681 -18.78 -11.96 -13.85
N ALA A 682 -19.28 -10.90 -13.25
CA ALA A 682 -18.70 -10.29 -12.05
C ALA A 682 -18.69 -11.29 -10.87
N ARG A 683 -19.79 -12.08 -10.70
CA ARG A 683 -19.83 -13.16 -9.70
C ARG A 683 -18.70 -14.17 -9.92
N ALA A 684 -18.46 -14.59 -11.16
CA ALA A 684 -17.37 -15.53 -11.46
C ALA A 684 -15.99 -14.93 -11.09
N ASN A 685 -15.72 -13.69 -11.46
CA ASN A 685 -14.47 -13.00 -11.12
C ASN A 685 -14.31 -12.79 -9.60
N THR A 686 -15.38 -12.40 -8.90
CA THR A 686 -15.38 -12.23 -7.42
C THR A 686 -15.00 -13.53 -6.70
N LEU A 687 -15.66 -14.64 -7.06
CA LEU A 687 -15.38 -15.94 -6.43
C LEU A 687 -13.99 -16.47 -6.83
N ALA A 688 -13.57 -16.25 -8.09
CA ALA A 688 -12.24 -16.61 -8.57
C ALA A 688 -11.16 -15.84 -7.82
N ALA A 689 -11.27 -14.52 -7.68
CA ALA A 689 -10.32 -13.69 -6.92
C ALA A 689 -10.24 -14.13 -5.46
N ALA A 690 -11.39 -14.35 -4.79
CA ALA A 690 -11.44 -14.81 -3.41
C ALA A 690 -10.74 -16.18 -3.24
N LEU A 691 -11.04 -17.16 -4.10
CA LEU A 691 -10.43 -18.48 -4.00
C LEU A 691 -8.93 -18.47 -4.33
N LEU A 692 -8.50 -17.71 -5.34
CA LEU A 692 -7.09 -17.54 -5.65
C LEU A 692 -6.35 -16.95 -4.46
N HIS A 693 -6.85 -15.85 -3.88
CA HIS A 693 -6.26 -15.22 -2.69
C HIS A 693 -6.09 -16.21 -1.54
N LEU A 694 -7.08 -17.05 -1.30
CA LEU A 694 -7.08 -18.01 -0.20
C LEU A 694 -6.23 -19.27 -0.47
N THR A 695 -5.79 -19.53 -1.70
CA THR A 695 -5.12 -20.80 -2.05
C THR A 695 -3.73 -20.64 -2.67
N VAL A 696 -3.35 -19.47 -3.20
CA VAL A 696 -1.97 -19.20 -3.66
C VAL A 696 -0.97 -19.33 -2.50
N PRO A 697 0.35 -19.48 -2.78
CA PRO A 697 1.40 -19.37 -1.76
C PRO A 697 1.33 -18.03 -1.02
N GLY A 698 1.68 -18.04 0.26
CA GLY A 698 1.62 -16.87 1.14
C GLY A 698 0.53 -16.97 2.20
N VAL A 699 0.35 -15.89 2.93
CA VAL A 699 -0.60 -15.72 4.04
C VAL A 699 -1.69 -14.74 3.62
N PRO A 700 -2.92 -15.18 3.36
CA PRO A 700 -3.99 -14.26 3.01
C PRO A 700 -4.36 -13.37 4.18
N ASP A 701 -4.35 -12.05 3.96
CA ASP A 701 -4.86 -11.02 4.86
C ASP A 701 -6.20 -10.51 4.35
N LEU A 702 -7.28 -10.86 5.04
CA LEU A 702 -8.62 -10.43 4.68
C LEU A 702 -8.87 -9.04 5.26
N TYR A 703 -9.37 -8.13 4.45
CA TYR A 703 -9.82 -6.83 4.95
C TYR A 703 -11.22 -6.95 5.52
N GLN A 704 -11.52 -6.22 6.60
CA GLN A 704 -12.80 -6.26 7.30
C GLN A 704 -14.00 -6.15 6.35
N GLY A 705 -14.94 -7.10 6.47
CA GLY A 705 -16.16 -7.18 5.66
C GLY A 705 -15.98 -7.78 4.26
N SER A 706 -14.74 -8.11 3.85
CA SER A 706 -14.46 -8.62 2.50
C SER A 706 -14.79 -10.10 2.30
N GLU A 707 -15.19 -10.80 3.31
CA GLU A 707 -15.76 -12.16 3.23
C GLU A 707 -17.13 -12.21 2.55
N GLU A 708 -17.81 -11.08 2.44
CA GLU A 708 -18.99 -10.86 1.61
C GLU A 708 -18.66 -9.87 0.47
N PRO A 709 -19.55 -9.68 -0.53
CA PRO A 709 -19.35 -8.68 -1.57
C PRO A 709 -19.27 -7.27 -1.00
N LEU A 710 -18.13 -6.63 -1.22
CA LEU A 710 -17.83 -5.28 -0.73
C LEU A 710 -17.57 -4.36 -1.93
N TYR A 711 -18.34 -3.27 -2.04
CA TYR A 711 -18.24 -2.30 -3.14
C TYR A 711 -17.84 -0.92 -2.60
N THR A 712 -16.70 -0.87 -1.89
CA THR A 712 -16.13 0.39 -1.40
C THR A 712 -15.17 1.00 -2.42
N LEU A 713 -15.05 2.30 -2.32
CA LEU A 713 -14.14 3.15 -3.08
C LEU A 713 -12.96 3.57 -2.19
N VAL A 714 -12.19 4.55 -2.63
CA VAL A 714 -11.01 5.03 -1.90
C VAL A 714 -11.38 5.66 -0.53
N ASP A 715 -10.43 5.71 0.38
CA ASP A 715 -10.61 6.33 1.69
C ASP A 715 -11.26 7.75 1.61
N PRO A 716 -12.13 8.11 2.56
CA PRO A 716 -12.50 7.38 3.77
C PRO A 716 -13.58 6.29 3.57
N ASP A 717 -14.12 6.10 2.38
CA ASP A 717 -15.24 5.20 2.08
C ASP A 717 -14.93 3.74 2.48
N ASN A 718 -13.70 3.27 2.23
CA ASN A 718 -13.26 1.92 2.58
C ASN A 718 -12.92 1.72 4.07
N ARG A 719 -13.00 2.76 4.91
CA ARG A 719 -12.70 2.71 6.36
C ARG A 719 -13.97 2.72 7.23
N GLY A 720 -15.13 2.45 6.62
CA GLY A 720 -16.40 2.35 7.32
C GLY A 720 -16.43 1.24 8.37
N VAL A 721 -17.27 1.41 9.40
CA VAL A 721 -17.46 0.39 10.44
C VAL A 721 -18.24 -0.79 9.89
N VAL A 722 -17.80 -2.01 10.22
CA VAL A 722 -18.43 -3.27 9.82
C VAL A 722 -19.33 -3.78 10.93
N ASP A 723 -20.54 -4.22 10.57
CA ASP A 723 -21.48 -4.87 11.49
C ASP A 723 -21.14 -6.37 11.64
N PHE A 724 -20.22 -6.68 12.54
CA PHE A 724 -19.83 -8.04 12.85
C PHE A 724 -20.94 -8.88 13.48
N GLY A 725 -21.95 -8.24 14.10
CA GLY A 725 -23.12 -8.93 14.61
C GLY A 725 -23.97 -9.50 13.48
N ALA A 726 -24.23 -8.70 12.45
CA ALA A 726 -24.94 -9.16 11.26
C ALA A 726 -24.16 -10.24 10.48
N LEU A 727 -22.84 -10.11 10.38
CA LEU A 727 -21.99 -11.14 9.77
C LEU A 727 -22.04 -12.46 10.55
N ALA A 728 -22.02 -12.42 11.88
CA ALA A 728 -22.11 -13.60 12.73
C ALA A 728 -23.45 -14.36 12.54
N VAL A 729 -24.56 -13.64 12.44
CA VAL A 729 -25.86 -14.23 12.12
C VAL A 729 -25.82 -14.93 10.77
N ARG A 730 -25.29 -14.27 9.73
CA ARG A 730 -25.20 -14.86 8.39
C ARG A 730 -24.28 -16.07 8.31
N LEU A 731 -23.19 -16.06 9.07
CA LEU A 731 -22.28 -17.21 9.16
C LEU A 731 -22.98 -18.44 9.77
N THR A 732 -23.81 -18.26 10.78
CA THR A 732 -24.58 -19.37 11.40
C THR A 732 -25.72 -19.87 10.51
N ASP A 733 -26.31 -18.99 9.70
CA ASP A 733 -27.34 -19.35 8.73
C ASP A 733 -26.79 -19.95 7.41
N ALA A 734 -25.47 -19.99 7.27
CA ALA A 734 -24.81 -20.47 6.05
C ALA A 734 -24.83 -22.01 5.93
N ALA A 735 -26.03 -22.60 5.94
CA ALA A 735 -26.28 -23.88 5.26
C ALA A 735 -25.86 -23.75 3.80
N ALA A 736 -25.55 -24.88 3.12
CA ALA A 736 -25.00 -24.98 1.77
C ALA A 736 -25.27 -23.80 0.81
N PRO A 737 -24.28 -23.35 0.01
CA PRO A 737 -24.41 -22.18 -0.86
C PRO A 737 -25.68 -22.26 -1.71
N ARG A 738 -26.46 -21.19 -1.78
CA ARG A 738 -27.57 -21.10 -2.72
C ARG A 738 -27.03 -20.53 -4.02
N PRO A 739 -27.05 -21.28 -5.13
CA PRO A 739 -26.58 -20.79 -6.42
C PRO A 739 -27.23 -19.44 -6.79
N GLY A 740 -26.42 -18.42 -7.03
CA GLY A 740 -26.85 -17.07 -7.39
C GLY A 740 -26.96 -16.08 -6.22
N ASP A 741 -26.81 -16.51 -4.97
CA ASP A 741 -26.66 -15.63 -3.80
C ASP A 741 -25.17 -15.37 -3.53
N LEU A 742 -24.60 -14.37 -4.20
CA LEU A 742 -23.17 -14.09 -4.15
C LEU A 742 -22.64 -13.86 -2.71
N ALA A 743 -23.44 -13.25 -1.84
CA ALA A 743 -23.01 -13.01 -0.46
C ALA A 743 -22.81 -14.33 0.29
N ARG A 744 -23.79 -15.24 0.19
CA ARG A 744 -23.68 -16.57 0.81
C ARG A 744 -22.60 -17.43 0.17
N GLU A 745 -22.47 -17.38 -1.16
CA GLU A 745 -21.45 -18.13 -1.89
C GLU A 745 -20.03 -17.69 -1.49
N LYS A 746 -19.79 -16.40 -1.41
CA LYS A 746 -18.48 -15.86 -1.05
C LYS A 746 -18.13 -16.14 0.41
N LEU A 747 -19.07 -15.90 1.34
CA LEU A 747 -18.89 -16.20 2.76
C LEU A 747 -18.60 -17.70 2.98
N HIS A 748 -19.38 -18.58 2.34
CA HIS A 748 -19.20 -20.03 2.46
C HIS A 748 -17.85 -20.48 1.87
N LEU A 749 -17.48 -19.99 0.69
CA LEU A 749 -16.21 -20.28 0.03
C LEU A 749 -15.04 -19.83 0.91
N THR A 750 -15.11 -18.60 1.45
CA THR A 750 -14.09 -18.02 2.32
C THR A 750 -13.92 -18.84 3.58
N THR A 751 -15.01 -19.15 4.26
CA THR A 751 -15.00 -19.96 5.50
C THR A 751 -14.41 -21.34 5.24
N THR A 752 -14.86 -22.02 4.19
CA THR A 752 -14.38 -23.36 3.80
C THR A 752 -12.87 -23.36 3.56
N ALA A 753 -12.36 -22.40 2.79
CA ALA A 753 -10.94 -22.29 2.47
C ALA A 753 -10.09 -21.92 3.70
N LEU A 754 -10.57 -21.05 4.58
CA LEU A 754 -9.89 -20.68 5.83
C LEU A 754 -9.81 -21.87 6.78
N HIS A 755 -10.89 -22.63 6.95
CA HIS A 755 -10.90 -23.84 7.78
C HIS A 755 -9.94 -24.90 7.24
N LEU A 756 -9.88 -25.08 5.91
CA LEU A 756 -8.92 -25.98 5.27
C LEU A 756 -7.47 -25.55 5.59
N ARG A 757 -7.14 -24.26 5.45
CA ARG A 757 -5.81 -23.71 5.75
C ARG A 757 -5.43 -23.83 7.22
N ARG A 758 -6.42 -23.70 8.12
CA ARG A 758 -6.21 -23.80 9.56
C ARG A 758 -6.00 -25.25 10.00
N ALA A 759 -6.70 -26.19 9.37
CA ALA A 759 -6.59 -27.62 9.67
C ALA A 759 -5.25 -28.22 9.24
N ARG A 760 -4.65 -27.70 8.15
CA ARG A 760 -3.38 -28.21 7.61
C ARG A 760 -2.67 -27.17 6.75
N PRO A 761 -1.32 -27.14 6.73
CA PRO A 761 -0.56 -26.35 5.76
C PRO A 761 -0.87 -26.83 4.35
N LEU A 762 -1.07 -25.88 3.43
CA LEU A 762 -1.18 -26.20 1.99
C LEU A 762 0.22 -26.59 1.46
N GLY A 763 0.29 -27.72 0.78
CA GLY A 763 1.53 -28.26 0.23
C GLY A 763 2.09 -27.47 -0.96
N PRO A 764 3.15 -27.99 -1.65
CA PRO A 764 3.80 -27.31 -2.74
C PRO A 764 2.88 -26.98 -3.91
N TYR A 765 3.12 -25.84 -4.54
CA TYR A 765 2.37 -25.32 -5.68
C TYR A 765 2.79 -25.96 -6.99
N ARG A 766 1.83 -26.47 -7.76
CA ARG A 766 2.07 -26.99 -9.12
C ARG A 766 0.92 -26.59 -10.04
N PRO A 767 1.19 -25.98 -11.21
CA PRO A 767 0.16 -25.71 -12.21
C PRO A 767 -0.54 -26.97 -12.69
N LEU A 768 -1.83 -26.87 -12.97
CA LEU A 768 -2.63 -27.83 -13.73
C LEU A 768 -3.16 -27.13 -14.98
N HIS A 769 -3.16 -27.84 -16.10
CA HIS A 769 -3.62 -27.31 -17.38
C HIS A 769 -4.83 -28.09 -17.87
N ALA A 770 -5.88 -27.36 -18.28
CA ALA A 770 -7.01 -27.93 -18.96
C ALA A 770 -6.65 -28.27 -20.43
N ALA A 771 -7.36 -29.22 -21.01
CA ALA A 771 -7.27 -29.55 -22.42
C ALA A 771 -8.64 -29.38 -23.09
N GLY A 772 -8.68 -28.75 -24.25
CA GLY A 772 -9.91 -28.51 -25.01
C GLY A 772 -10.10 -27.03 -25.43
N PRO A 773 -11.22 -26.74 -26.12
CA PRO A 773 -11.41 -25.46 -26.80
C PRO A 773 -11.58 -24.26 -25.86
N ALA A 774 -11.94 -24.48 -24.60
CA ALA A 774 -12.08 -23.41 -23.58
C ALA A 774 -10.97 -23.49 -22.51
N ALA A 775 -9.83 -24.12 -22.79
CA ALA A 775 -8.74 -24.32 -21.84
C ALA A 775 -8.22 -22.96 -21.27
N ASP A 776 -8.15 -21.92 -22.08
CA ASP A 776 -7.68 -20.58 -21.69
C ASP A 776 -8.63 -19.85 -20.70
N HIS A 777 -9.84 -20.37 -20.51
CA HIS A 777 -10.81 -19.86 -19.56
C HIS A 777 -10.73 -20.53 -18.19
N LEU A 778 -9.83 -21.50 -17.98
CA LEU A 778 -9.58 -22.15 -16.70
C LEU A 778 -8.18 -21.82 -16.19
N LEU A 779 -8.08 -21.40 -14.94
CA LEU A 779 -6.83 -21.37 -14.19
C LEU A 779 -6.90 -22.41 -13.09
N ALA A 780 -5.95 -23.36 -13.06
CA ALA A 780 -5.95 -24.42 -12.08
C ALA A 780 -4.53 -24.78 -11.60
N PHE A 781 -4.44 -25.26 -10.36
CA PHE A 781 -3.19 -25.72 -9.74
C PHE A 781 -3.44 -26.66 -8.57
N THR A 782 -2.41 -27.40 -8.18
CA THR A 782 -2.41 -28.17 -6.93
C THR A 782 -1.67 -27.44 -5.83
N ARG A 783 -2.05 -27.73 -4.59
CA ARG A 783 -1.29 -27.46 -3.38
C ARG A 783 -1.03 -28.80 -2.69
N GLY A 784 0.23 -29.27 -2.82
CA GLY A 784 0.58 -30.64 -2.44
C GLY A 784 -0.05 -31.67 -3.38
N GLU A 785 -0.32 -32.85 -2.80
CA GLU A 785 -0.94 -33.96 -3.54
C GLU A 785 -2.45 -34.10 -3.28
N ASP A 786 -3.00 -33.27 -2.41
CA ASP A 786 -4.30 -33.47 -1.79
C ASP A 786 -5.25 -32.26 -1.86
N VAL A 787 -4.83 -31.15 -2.49
CA VAL A 787 -5.67 -29.98 -2.74
C VAL A 787 -5.54 -29.56 -4.22
N VAL A 788 -6.69 -29.29 -4.88
CA VAL A 788 -6.77 -28.69 -6.22
C VAL A 788 -7.64 -27.45 -6.16
N THR A 789 -7.12 -26.35 -6.71
CA THR A 789 -7.87 -25.12 -6.96
C THR A 789 -8.12 -24.98 -8.45
N ALA A 790 -9.36 -24.70 -8.84
CA ALA A 790 -9.74 -24.42 -10.23
C ALA A 790 -10.71 -23.22 -10.25
N VAL A 791 -10.43 -22.22 -11.08
CA VAL A 791 -11.25 -21.01 -11.20
C VAL A 791 -11.52 -20.64 -12.66
N THR A 792 -12.73 -20.17 -12.92
CA THR A 792 -13.08 -19.56 -14.21
C THR A 792 -12.40 -18.21 -14.35
N ARG A 793 -11.81 -17.94 -15.49
CA ARG A 793 -11.32 -16.62 -15.90
C ARG A 793 -11.98 -16.19 -17.21
N LEU A 794 -12.09 -14.87 -17.43
CA LEU A 794 -12.71 -14.28 -18.62
C LEU A 794 -14.09 -14.89 -18.91
N PRO A 795 -15.05 -14.78 -17.96
CA PRO A 795 -16.33 -15.49 -18.02
C PRO A 795 -17.26 -15.00 -19.14
N TYR A 796 -17.18 -13.72 -19.54
CA TYR A 796 -17.96 -13.19 -20.64
C TYR A 796 -17.46 -13.77 -22.00
N GLY A 797 -16.15 -13.85 -22.18
CA GLY A 797 -15.54 -14.51 -23.35
C GLY A 797 -15.91 -15.98 -23.44
N LEU A 798 -15.88 -16.70 -22.31
CA LEU A 798 -16.30 -18.09 -22.21
C LEU A 798 -17.75 -18.32 -22.66
N GLU A 799 -18.67 -17.50 -22.19
CA GLU A 799 -20.08 -17.57 -22.60
C GLU A 799 -20.23 -17.37 -24.10
N ARG A 800 -19.59 -16.36 -24.68
CA ARG A 800 -19.60 -16.10 -26.12
C ARG A 800 -18.95 -17.20 -26.97
N ALA A 801 -17.97 -17.90 -26.40
CA ALA A 801 -17.35 -19.06 -27.03
C ALA A 801 -18.21 -20.33 -26.98
N GLY A 802 -19.39 -20.29 -26.35
CA GLY A 802 -20.31 -21.40 -26.20
C GLY A 802 -20.05 -22.29 -24.98
N GLY A 803 -19.47 -21.71 -23.92
CA GLY A 803 -19.22 -22.38 -22.65
C GLY A 803 -18.01 -23.35 -22.70
N TRP A 804 -17.96 -24.26 -21.76
CA TRP A 804 -16.84 -25.18 -21.57
C TRP A 804 -16.71 -26.26 -22.68
N ARG A 805 -17.78 -26.55 -23.41
CA ARG A 805 -17.83 -27.61 -24.46
C ARG A 805 -17.25 -28.93 -23.93
N ASP A 806 -16.29 -29.51 -24.62
CA ASP A 806 -15.57 -30.76 -24.29
C ASP A 806 -14.22 -30.53 -23.55
N THR A 807 -14.05 -29.33 -22.96
CA THR A 807 -12.86 -29.03 -22.18
C THR A 807 -12.82 -29.87 -20.90
N VAL A 808 -11.68 -30.48 -20.63
CA VAL A 808 -11.42 -31.36 -19.48
C VAL A 808 -10.25 -30.87 -18.64
N LEU A 809 -10.29 -31.15 -17.34
CA LEU A 809 -9.17 -31.01 -16.41
C LEU A 809 -8.74 -32.37 -15.93
N GLU A 810 -7.45 -32.69 -16.04
CA GLU A 810 -6.87 -33.93 -15.55
C GLU A 810 -6.63 -33.79 -14.03
N LEU A 811 -7.46 -34.47 -13.22
CA LEU A 811 -7.28 -34.51 -11.77
C LEU A 811 -6.20 -35.54 -11.39
N PRO A 812 -5.28 -35.20 -10.48
CA PRO A 812 -4.18 -36.11 -10.09
C PRO A 812 -4.68 -37.47 -9.59
N ALA A 813 -3.90 -38.51 -9.84
CA ALA A 813 -4.18 -39.87 -9.40
C ALA A 813 -4.20 -40.01 -7.87
N GLY A 814 -4.88 -41.01 -7.33
CA GLY A 814 -4.83 -41.38 -5.91
C GLY A 814 -6.14 -41.31 -5.12
N GLY A 815 -7.31 -41.37 -5.77
CA GLY A 815 -8.61 -41.47 -5.11
C GLY A 815 -9.66 -40.49 -5.60
N PRO A 816 -10.89 -40.54 -5.12
CA PRO A 816 -11.90 -39.52 -5.43
C PRO A 816 -11.54 -38.19 -4.80
N TRP A 817 -11.83 -37.13 -5.55
CA TRP A 817 -11.72 -35.72 -5.13
C TRP A 817 -13.08 -35.22 -4.67
N THR A 818 -13.15 -34.54 -3.55
CA THR A 818 -14.37 -33.87 -3.05
C THR A 818 -14.23 -32.39 -3.20
N ASP A 819 -15.15 -31.73 -3.85
CA ASP A 819 -15.27 -30.27 -3.87
C ASP A 819 -15.84 -29.80 -2.53
N GLU A 820 -15.03 -29.19 -1.72
CA GLU A 820 -15.39 -28.82 -0.35
C GLU A 820 -16.59 -27.86 -0.28
N PRO A 821 -16.70 -26.81 -1.17
CA PRO A 821 -17.86 -25.91 -1.13
C PRO A 821 -19.18 -26.58 -1.49
N THR A 822 -19.17 -27.56 -2.40
CA THR A 822 -20.43 -28.17 -2.90
C THR A 822 -20.67 -29.59 -2.38
N GLY A 823 -19.68 -30.22 -1.79
CA GLY A 823 -19.73 -31.63 -1.33
C GLY A 823 -19.73 -32.68 -2.49
N ARG A 824 -19.60 -32.26 -3.77
CA ARG A 824 -19.60 -33.17 -4.93
C ARG A 824 -18.30 -33.91 -5.03
N SER A 825 -18.39 -35.17 -5.47
CA SER A 825 -17.20 -36.02 -5.65
C SER A 825 -16.92 -36.26 -7.13
N PHE A 826 -15.62 -36.31 -7.47
CA PHE A 826 -15.11 -36.53 -8.81
C PHE A 826 -14.03 -37.62 -8.80
N PRO A 827 -13.96 -38.49 -9.85
CA PRO A 827 -12.87 -39.44 -9.96
C PRO A 827 -11.56 -38.75 -10.28
N ALA A 828 -10.43 -39.39 -10.02
CA ALA A 828 -9.15 -39.01 -10.63
C ALA A 828 -9.21 -39.20 -12.15
N GLY A 829 -8.32 -38.49 -12.90
CA GLY A 829 -8.27 -38.49 -14.35
C GLY A 829 -9.09 -37.36 -14.98
N ALA A 830 -9.42 -37.53 -16.28
CA ALA A 830 -10.07 -36.46 -17.05
C ALA A 830 -11.51 -36.19 -16.58
N VAL A 831 -11.76 -35.02 -16.06
CA VAL A 831 -13.07 -34.54 -15.61
C VAL A 831 -13.53 -33.38 -16.50
N PRO A 832 -14.74 -33.46 -17.12
CA PRO A 832 -15.30 -32.36 -17.88
C PRO A 832 -15.43 -31.09 -16.98
N VAL A 833 -14.87 -29.97 -17.41
CA VAL A 833 -14.89 -28.72 -16.64
C VAL A 833 -16.32 -28.23 -16.48
N ALA A 834 -17.18 -28.41 -17.49
CA ALA A 834 -18.63 -28.11 -17.39
C ALA A 834 -19.31 -28.84 -16.22
N ARG A 835 -18.86 -30.06 -15.91
CA ARG A 835 -19.37 -30.85 -14.78
C ARG A 835 -18.73 -30.40 -13.47
N LEU A 836 -17.43 -30.09 -13.49
CA LEU A 836 -16.69 -29.64 -12.32
C LEU A 836 -17.26 -28.32 -11.76
N LEU A 837 -17.49 -27.36 -12.65
CA LEU A 837 -17.92 -25.99 -12.31
C LEU A 837 -19.43 -25.76 -12.57
N ALA A 838 -20.27 -26.79 -12.41
CA ALA A 838 -21.70 -26.69 -12.71
C ALA A 838 -22.48 -25.84 -11.70
N ASP A 839 -22.09 -25.88 -10.41
CA ASP A 839 -22.80 -25.20 -9.32
C ASP A 839 -22.16 -23.84 -8.97
N LEU A 840 -20.82 -23.84 -8.92
CA LEU A 840 -20.00 -22.64 -8.69
C LEU A 840 -18.99 -22.47 -9.82
N PRO A 841 -18.63 -21.23 -10.20
CA PRO A 841 -17.62 -20.96 -11.22
C PRO A 841 -16.18 -21.24 -10.73
N VAL A 842 -16.05 -21.81 -9.56
CA VAL A 842 -14.79 -22.18 -8.90
C VAL A 842 -14.93 -23.54 -8.21
N ALA A 843 -13.82 -24.25 -7.99
CA ALA A 843 -13.79 -25.50 -7.23
C ALA A 843 -12.55 -25.55 -6.32
N LEU A 844 -12.76 -26.00 -5.09
CA LEU A 844 -11.73 -26.29 -4.11
C LEU A 844 -11.81 -27.78 -3.75
N LEU A 845 -11.03 -28.55 -4.45
CA LEU A 845 -11.08 -30.01 -4.29
C LEU A 845 -10.07 -30.46 -3.25
N THR A 846 -10.51 -31.39 -2.41
CA THR A 846 -9.61 -32.11 -1.50
C THR A 846 -9.70 -33.60 -1.73
N ARG A 847 -8.59 -34.27 -1.43
CA ARG A 847 -8.53 -35.71 -1.37
C ARG A 847 -8.54 -36.12 0.11
N ARG A 848 -9.50 -36.94 0.51
CA ARG A 848 -9.46 -37.58 1.83
C ARG A 848 -8.46 -38.74 1.75
N GLY A 849 -7.45 -38.68 2.61
CA GLY A 849 -6.43 -39.73 2.73
C GLY A 849 -6.98 -41.03 3.23
#